data_95317ea5db482f5fef969a74b1eec56d
#
_entry.id   95317ea5db482f5fef969a74b1eec56d
#
_cell.length_a   1.000
_cell.length_b   1.000
_cell.length_c   1.000
_cell.angle_alpha   90.00
_cell.angle_beta   90.00
_cell.angle_gamma   90.00
#
_symmetry.space_group_name_H-M   'P 1'
#
loop_
_entity.id
_entity.type
_entity.pdbx_description
1 polymer ?
#
loop_
_entity_poly.entity_id
_entity_poly.type
_entity_poly.pdbx_seq_one_letter_code
_entity_poly.pdbx_strand_id
1 'polypeptide(L)'
;MDFNDVTPAPSPSGDGNREEIRASLLLRLESVLRDMFPAGKVKRDKFLVGDILGSPGDSLEIVLTGEKAGLWTDRATGQGGDIFDLIAAHQSLNIHSDFAKVLSFAAQLVGKAPQQLTRKRKVEPPMDDLGPATAKWDYLDGDGKLIAIVHRYDPPGKKKEFRPWDVKRKKATSPDPRPLYNQPGMLKSERVVLVEGEKCAQALIDAGICATTAMHGANAPVDKTDWLPLAGKTVLMWPDKDKPGWEYADRAAQAMLAAGAKTCHILYPPEAAAEGWDAADAQAEGFDVAGFIAHGPRMQMYLVADGPDSATTGSATEEAVWGTEDALALSFTRRYHNDWRYVAGWGKWLVWDGLRWRAEDTLAASDLIRHVCRHASLNASNPRVAAKLAASSTIGGVERLARADRRHAATTDEWDADPWLLNTPGGVVDLRSGRLRDHDRCDRMTKITTATPRGECPIWRQFIHEVTGGDVEMQTYLQRMVGYALTGSTREHALFFLYGTGANGKSVFVNTLADILGDYATNAPMDTFMETRTDRHPTDMAGLRGARFVAAIETEQGRRWAESKVKNLTGGDKIAARFMRQDFFEFFPQFKLFVAGNHKPAIRNIDEAMKRRLHLIPFTITVPPEKRDKHLQQKLLAERDGILAWALEGCLAWQRLGRLDRPQQVTDATDEYFEAEDALGRWLDEKCVAVESARSLTAELFNDWKSWAEAAGEFIGSQRRFSDLLITRGFEKWRNGSGVRGFKGIGLKSPPSASYTPYADN
;
A
#
# COMPACT_ATOMS: atom_id res chain seq x y z
N MET A 1 5.21 3.37 -6.62
CA MET A 1 5.69 3.64 -7.99
C MET A 1 6.17 2.31 -8.53
N ASP A 2 5.52 1.86 -9.56
CA ASP A 2 5.78 0.59 -10.20
C ASP A 2 7.09 0.68 -10.98
N PHE A 3 7.97 -0.32 -10.84
CA PHE A 3 9.25 -0.38 -11.55
C PHE A 3 9.10 -0.62 -13.07
N ASN A 4 7.88 -0.76 -13.57
CA ASN A 4 7.57 -0.96 -14.98
C ASN A 4 7.48 0.35 -15.80
N ASP A 5 7.57 1.52 -15.18
CA ASP A 5 7.54 2.82 -15.86
C ASP A 5 8.94 3.44 -16.08
N VAL A 6 9.98 2.63 -16.02
CA VAL A 6 11.30 3.10 -16.42
C VAL A 6 11.43 2.93 -17.93
N THR A 7 11.13 3.98 -18.66
CA THR A 7 11.66 4.15 -20.02
C THR A 7 13.16 3.96 -19.95
N PRO A 8 13.77 3.01 -20.70
CA PRO A 8 15.21 2.81 -20.64
C PRO A 8 15.92 4.13 -20.97
N ALA A 9 16.79 4.56 -20.04
CA ALA A 9 17.60 5.75 -20.25
C ALA A 9 18.47 5.55 -21.50
N PRO A 10 18.58 6.55 -22.39
CA PRO A 10 19.40 6.45 -23.57
C PRO A 10 20.88 6.28 -23.18
N SER A 11 21.54 5.30 -23.79
CA SER A 11 22.96 5.02 -23.61
C SER A 11 23.79 6.21 -24.07
N PRO A 12 24.80 6.63 -23.32
CA PRO A 12 25.59 7.80 -23.71
C PRO A 12 26.48 7.49 -24.92
N SER A 13 26.45 8.38 -25.93
CA SER A 13 27.35 8.53 -27.07
C SER A 13 27.24 7.59 -28.30
N GLY A 14 26.06 7.04 -28.56
CA GLY A 14 25.77 6.32 -29.82
C GLY A 14 24.42 6.68 -30.44
N ASP A 15 23.53 7.33 -29.71
CA ASP A 15 22.13 7.47 -30.07
C ASP A 15 21.87 8.40 -31.28
N GLY A 16 22.64 9.45 -31.47
CA GLY A 16 22.48 10.32 -32.65
C GLY A 16 22.70 9.57 -33.95
N ASN A 17 23.68 8.67 -34.00
CA ASN A 17 23.97 7.86 -35.18
C ASN A 17 22.98 6.70 -35.37
N ARG A 18 22.48 6.09 -34.30
CA ARG A 18 21.49 5.04 -34.32
C ARG A 18 20.13 5.54 -34.83
N GLU A 19 19.63 6.64 -34.26
CA GLU A 19 18.36 7.25 -34.69
C GLU A 19 18.45 7.78 -36.13
N GLU A 20 19.55 8.33 -36.53
CA GLU A 20 19.79 8.81 -37.89
C GLU A 20 19.84 7.67 -38.91
N ILE A 21 20.48 6.55 -38.58
CA ILE A 21 20.49 5.33 -39.40
C ILE A 21 19.09 4.71 -39.44
N ARG A 22 18.39 4.63 -38.31
CA ARG A 22 17.01 4.14 -38.24
C ARG A 22 16.08 4.95 -39.11
N ALA A 23 16.11 6.27 -39.00
CA ALA A 23 15.30 7.16 -39.81
C ALA A 23 15.59 6.98 -41.33
N SER A 24 16.87 6.81 -41.68
CA SER A 24 17.30 6.57 -43.08
C SER A 24 16.85 5.21 -43.60
N LEU A 25 16.85 4.16 -42.77
CA LEU A 25 16.31 2.83 -43.10
C LEU A 25 14.78 2.90 -43.33
N LEU A 26 14.06 3.56 -42.43
CA LEU A 26 12.60 3.67 -42.53
C LEU A 26 12.18 4.52 -43.74
N LEU A 27 12.93 5.57 -44.07
CA LEU A 27 12.68 6.40 -45.25
C LEU A 27 12.83 5.63 -46.57
N ARG A 28 13.68 4.60 -46.60
CA ARG A 28 13.95 3.75 -47.76
C ARG A 28 13.53 2.28 -47.52
N LEU A 29 12.60 2.03 -46.63
CA LEU A 29 12.31 0.70 -46.08
C LEU A 29 12.04 -0.32 -47.18
N GLU A 30 11.17 -0.01 -48.15
CA GLU A 30 10.87 -0.93 -49.26
C GLU A 30 12.09 -1.27 -50.11
N SER A 31 12.95 -0.30 -50.44
CA SER A 31 14.20 -0.54 -51.20
C SER A 31 15.15 -1.41 -50.40
N VAL A 32 15.35 -1.11 -49.12
CA VAL A 32 16.23 -1.89 -48.24
C VAL A 32 15.74 -3.35 -48.11
N LEU A 33 14.43 -3.54 -47.99
CA LEU A 33 13.87 -4.89 -47.90
C LEU A 33 13.97 -5.65 -49.20
N ARG A 34 13.88 -5.00 -50.36
CA ARG A 34 14.10 -5.65 -51.65
C ARG A 34 15.58 -6.04 -51.86
N ASP A 35 16.52 -5.25 -51.34
CA ASP A 35 17.94 -5.58 -51.36
C ASP A 35 18.27 -6.76 -50.43
N MET A 36 17.61 -6.83 -49.25
CA MET A 36 17.79 -7.94 -48.30
C MET A 36 17.05 -9.20 -48.72
N PHE A 37 15.86 -9.07 -49.30
CA PHE A 37 14.95 -10.18 -49.62
C PHE A 37 14.44 -10.06 -51.08
N PRO A 38 15.24 -10.42 -52.08
CA PRO A 38 14.86 -10.24 -53.51
C PRO A 38 13.59 -11.01 -53.91
N ALA A 39 13.24 -12.11 -53.22
CA ALA A 39 12.03 -12.91 -53.49
C ALA A 39 10.77 -12.35 -52.80
N GLY A 40 10.90 -11.29 -51.98
CA GLY A 40 9.80 -10.69 -51.24
C GLY A 40 8.82 -9.92 -52.11
N LYS A 41 7.57 -9.82 -51.68
CA LYS A 41 6.46 -9.18 -52.40
C LYS A 41 5.76 -8.13 -51.51
N VAL A 42 5.43 -7.01 -52.12
CA VAL A 42 4.60 -5.99 -51.46
C VAL A 42 3.13 -6.29 -51.64
N LYS A 43 2.37 -6.36 -50.55
CA LYS A 43 0.91 -6.52 -50.57
C LYS A 43 0.27 -5.53 -49.62
N ARG A 44 -0.37 -4.49 -50.13
CA ARG A 44 -0.89 -3.34 -49.41
C ARG A 44 0.22 -2.57 -48.67
N ASP A 45 0.16 -2.51 -47.36
CA ASP A 45 1.09 -1.81 -46.45
C ASP A 45 2.18 -2.74 -45.85
N LYS A 46 2.33 -3.97 -46.39
CA LYS A 46 3.27 -4.97 -45.87
C LYS A 46 4.20 -5.51 -46.95
N PHE A 47 5.42 -5.82 -46.55
CA PHE A 47 6.37 -6.62 -47.33
C PHE A 47 6.32 -8.05 -46.78
N LEU A 48 6.15 -9.02 -47.69
CA LEU A 48 5.97 -10.44 -47.36
C LEU A 48 7.09 -11.26 -47.98
N VAL A 49 7.65 -12.18 -47.20
CA VAL A 49 8.69 -13.13 -47.61
C VAL A 49 8.51 -14.44 -46.84
N GLY A 50 9.07 -15.55 -47.27
CA GLY A 50 8.83 -16.85 -46.65
C GLY A 50 9.51 -17.01 -45.29
N ASP A 51 10.72 -16.53 -45.14
CA ASP A 51 11.52 -16.64 -43.92
C ASP A 51 12.61 -15.56 -43.83
N ILE A 52 13.38 -15.56 -42.76
CA ILE A 52 14.47 -14.62 -42.48
C ILE A 52 15.66 -14.75 -43.45
N LEU A 53 15.76 -15.88 -44.20
CA LEU A 53 16.80 -16.11 -45.20
C LEU A 53 16.37 -15.68 -46.61
N GLY A 54 15.12 -15.21 -46.75
CA GLY A 54 14.59 -14.66 -48.00
C GLY A 54 13.94 -15.69 -48.93
N SER A 55 13.53 -16.86 -48.45
CA SER A 55 12.81 -17.88 -49.25
C SER A 55 11.48 -17.34 -49.78
N PRO A 56 11.00 -17.77 -50.94
CA PRO A 56 9.69 -17.39 -51.44
C PRO A 56 8.56 -17.86 -50.50
N GLY A 57 7.66 -16.97 -50.14
CA GLY A 57 6.54 -17.29 -49.23
C GLY A 57 5.93 -16.02 -48.62
N ASP A 58 4.98 -16.19 -47.67
CA ASP A 58 4.22 -15.13 -47.05
C ASP A 58 4.24 -15.21 -45.50
N SER A 59 5.15 -16.00 -44.90
CA SER A 59 5.17 -16.25 -43.43
C SER A 59 5.74 -15.06 -42.65
N LEU A 60 6.78 -14.41 -43.16
CA LEU A 60 7.42 -13.27 -42.57
C LEU A 60 6.82 -11.99 -43.15
N GLU A 61 6.25 -11.16 -42.28
CA GLU A 61 5.60 -9.89 -42.63
C GLU A 61 6.39 -8.73 -42.03
N ILE A 62 6.64 -7.67 -42.80
CA ILE A 62 7.21 -6.41 -42.35
C ILE A 62 6.27 -5.27 -42.72
N VAL A 63 5.96 -4.39 -41.78
CA VAL A 63 5.08 -3.21 -41.99
C VAL A 63 5.86 -2.12 -42.68
N LEU A 64 5.34 -1.59 -43.80
CA LEU A 64 6.03 -0.60 -44.63
C LEU A 64 5.70 0.85 -44.26
N THR A 65 4.50 1.12 -43.68
CA THR A 65 4.01 2.49 -43.50
C THR A 65 3.34 2.69 -42.13
N GLY A 66 3.23 3.95 -41.66
CA GLY A 66 2.59 4.34 -40.42
C GLY A 66 3.53 4.22 -39.20
N GLU A 67 2.98 4.37 -38.00
CA GLU A 67 3.73 4.35 -36.73
C GLU A 67 4.46 3.00 -36.49
N LYS A 68 4.00 1.94 -37.13
CA LYS A 68 4.56 0.58 -37.02
C LYS A 68 5.51 0.22 -38.15
N ALA A 69 5.95 1.18 -38.97
CA ALA A 69 6.89 0.92 -40.07
C ALA A 69 8.20 0.32 -39.56
N GLY A 70 8.66 -0.76 -40.20
CA GLY A 70 9.86 -1.48 -39.83
C GLY A 70 9.69 -2.55 -38.75
N LEU A 71 8.48 -2.70 -38.16
CA LEU A 71 8.17 -3.87 -37.32
C LEU A 71 7.90 -5.09 -38.20
N TRP A 72 8.44 -6.23 -37.77
CA TRP A 72 8.26 -7.51 -38.46
C TRP A 72 7.78 -8.62 -37.53
N THR A 73 7.18 -9.62 -38.13
CA THR A 73 6.76 -10.84 -37.45
C THR A 73 6.83 -12.00 -38.40
N ASP A 74 7.44 -13.11 -38.01
CA ASP A 74 7.41 -14.38 -38.71
C ASP A 74 6.34 -15.30 -38.09
N ARG A 75 5.28 -15.59 -38.82
CA ARG A 75 4.17 -16.42 -38.35
C ARG A 75 4.53 -17.90 -38.19
N ALA A 76 5.59 -18.37 -38.85
CA ALA A 76 6.01 -19.75 -38.76
C ALA A 76 6.82 -20.03 -37.50
N THR A 77 7.66 -19.06 -37.06
CA THR A 77 8.54 -19.21 -35.90
C THR A 77 8.05 -18.48 -34.67
N GLY A 78 7.11 -17.53 -34.81
CA GLY A 78 6.66 -16.62 -33.75
C GLY A 78 7.64 -15.54 -33.41
N GLN A 79 8.73 -15.39 -34.12
CA GLN A 79 9.74 -14.35 -33.91
C GLN A 79 9.30 -13.01 -34.51
N GLY A 80 9.81 -11.90 -33.96
CA GLY A 80 9.51 -10.56 -34.43
C GLY A 80 10.36 -9.51 -33.70
N GLY A 81 10.30 -8.27 -34.18
CA GLY A 81 11.06 -7.17 -33.60
C GLY A 81 11.02 -5.92 -34.46
N ASP A 82 12.02 -5.03 -34.28
CA ASP A 82 12.19 -3.82 -35.09
C ASP A 82 13.12 -4.08 -36.30
N ILE A 83 13.43 -3.04 -37.07
CA ILE A 83 14.27 -3.15 -38.26
C ILE A 83 15.73 -3.58 -37.93
N PHE A 84 16.24 -3.26 -36.75
CA PHE A 84 17.58 -3.72 -36.36
C PHE A 84 17.56 -5.20 -35.95
N ASP A 85 16.49 -5.66 -35.28
CA ASP A 85 16.28 -7.08 -35.00
C ASP A 85 16.18 -7.90 -36.30
N LEU A 86 15.50 -7.36 -37.31
CA LEU A 86 15.41 -7.99 -38.64
C LEU A 86 16.79 -8.13 -39.31
N ILE A 87 17.58 -7.05 -39.29
CA ILE A 87 18.93 -7.05 -39.84
C ILE A 87 19.84 -8.02 -39.07
N ALA A 88 19.75 -8.04 -37.74
CA ALA A 88 20.51 -8.94 -36.89
C ALA A 88 20.17 -10.41 -37.21
N ALA A 89 18.89 -10.75 -37.28
CA ALA A 89 18.42 -12.07 -37.57
C ALA A 89 18.84 -12.53 -39.00
N HIS A 90 18.69 -11.65 -40.01
CA HIS A 90 19.10 -11.92 -41.37
C HIS A 90 20.62 -12.17 -41.49
N GLN A 91 21.44 -11.51 -40.71
CA GLN A 91 22.90 -11.66 -40.67
C GLN A 91 23.39 -12.72 -39.68
N SER A 92 22.49 -13.48 -39.03
CA SER A 92 22.80 -14.44 -37.97
C SER A 92 23.64 -13.86 -36.84
N LEU A 93 23.38 -12.59 -36.48
CA LEU A 93 24.04 -11.84 -35.40
C LEU A 93 23.13 -11.78 -34.17
N ASN A 94 23.74 -11.75 -32.99
CA ASN A 94 23.01 -11.50 -31.78
C ASN A 94 22.86 -9.98 -31.55
N ILE A 95 21.61 -9.49 -31.50
CA ILE A 95 21.29 -8.07 -31.38
C ILE A 95 21.95 -7.40 -30.16
N HIS A 96 22.11 -8.12 -29.05
CA HIS A 96 22.68 -7.58 -27.82
C HIS A 96 24.22 -7.60 -27.81
N SER A 97 24.86 -8.66 -28.27
CA SER A 97 26.33 -8.80 -28.25
C SER A 97 26.99 -8.24 -29.49
N ASP A 98 26.34 -8.24 -30.66
CA ASP A 98 26.89 -7.83 -31.94
C ASP A 98 26.33 -6.51 -32.49
N PHE A 99 25.66 -5.70 -31.66
CA PHE A 99 24.95 -4.50 -32.11
C PHE A 99 25.81 -3.54 -32.96
N ALA A 100 27.09 -3.39 -32.65
CA ALA A 100 28.01 -2.56 -33.43
C ALA A 100 28.17 -3.08 -34.90
N LYS A 101 28.13 -4.40 -35.08
CA LYS A 101 28.18 -5.01 -36.43
C LYS A 101 26.82 -4.82 -37.13
N VAL A 102 25.72 -4.98 -36.41
CA VAL A 102 24.36 -4.72 -36.93
C VAL A 102 24.23 -3.27 -37.39
N LEU A 103 24.70 -2.32 -36.60
CA LEU A 103 24.66 -0.89 -36.94
C LEU A 103 25.57 -0.56 -38.14
N SER A 104 26.73 -1.19 -38.24
CA SER A 104 27.64 -1.04 -39.39
C SER A 104 27.00 -1.56 -40.68
N PHE A 105 26.34 -2.73 -40.62
CA PHE A 105 25.65 -3.29 -41.79
C PHE A 105 24.41 -2.44 -42.15
N ALA A 106 23.65 -1.97 -41.15
CA ALA A 106 22.55 -1.05 -41.36
C ALA A 106 22.98 0.26 -42.05
N ALA A 107 24.15 0.82 -41.67
CA ALA A 107 24.73 2.01 -42.30
C ALA A 107 25.11 1.74 -43.76
N GLN A 108 25.62 0.56 -44.09
CA GLN A 108 25.95 0.17 -45.47
C GLN A 108 24.66 0.09 -46.33
N LEU A 109 23.58 -0.47 -45.82
CA LEU A 109 22.30 -0.56 -46.55
C LEU A 109 21.72 0.80 -46.93
N VAL A 110 22.01 1.86 -46.17
CA VAL A 110 21.54 3.23 -46.47
C VAL A 110 22.61 4.08 -47.17
N GLY A 111 23.74 3.48 -47.57
CA GLY A 111 24.83 4.15 -48.31
C GLY A 111 25.62 5.19 -47.48
N LYS A 112 25.57 5.10 -46.15
CA LYS A 112 26.39 5.90 -45.24
C LYS A 112 27.71 5.18 -45.03
N ALA A 113 28.85 5.84 -45.36
CA ALA A 113 30.16 5.29 -45.03
C ALA A 113 30.25 5.06 -43.52
N PRO A 114 30.75 3.91 -43.06
CA PRO A 114 31.00 3.71 -41.65
C PRO A 114 31.99 4.79 -41.22
N GLN A 115 31.56 5.70 -40.34
CA GLN A 115 32.49 6.61 -39.69
C GLN A 115 33.49 5.74 -38.95
N GLN A 116 34.72 5.66 -39.46
CA GLN A 116 35.83 5.11 -38.71
C GLN A 116 35.91 5.94 -37.44
N LEU A 117 35.53 5.32 -36.34
CA LEU A 117 35.85 5.77 -35.00
C LEU A 117 37.36 6.08 -35.05
N THR A 118 37.71 7.36 -35.09
CA THR A 118 39.10 7.78 -34.99
C THR A 118 39.66 7.10 -33.76
N ARG A 119 40.54 6.13 -33.98
CA ARG A 119 41.30 5.47 -32.92
C ARG A 119 41.97 6.59 -32.10
N LYS A 120 41.37 6.95 -30.96
CA LYS A 120 42.11 7.58 -29.90
C LYS A 120 43.29 6.66 -29.63
N ARG A 121 44.50 7.22 -29.77
CA ARG A 121 45.78 6.58 -29.52
C ARG A 121 45.64 5.66 -28.30
N LYS A 122 45.74 4.35 -28.51
CA LYS A 122 45.81 3.35 -27.44
C LYS A 122 46.94 3.80 -26.54
N VAL A 123 46.61 4.20 -25.31
CA VAL A 123 47.60 4.18 -24.24
C VAL A 123 47.76 2.71 -23.95
N GLU A 124 48.81 2.09 -24.45
CA GLU A 124 49.16 0.73 -24.14
C GLU A 124 49.38 0.66 -22.62
N PRO A 125 48.72 -0.30 -21.92
CA PRO A 125 49.06 -0.53 -20.52
C PRO A 125 50.53 -0.92 -20.45
N PRO A 126 51.25 -0.53 -19.37
CA PRO A 126 52.59 -0.99 -19.17
C PRO A 126 52.60 -2.53 -19.21
N MET A 127 53.43 -3.11 -20.04
CA MET A 127 53.66 -4.55 -20.08
C MET A 127 54.37 -4.94 -18.77
N ASP A 128 53.59 -5.45 -17.84
CA ASP A 128 54.09 -6.10 -16.63
C ASP A 128 54.33 -7.60 -16.90
N ASP A 129 55.08 -8.27 -16.01
CA ASP A 129 55.34 -9.73 -16.01
C ASP A 129 54.07 -10.57 -15.86
N LEU A 130 52.87 -9.94 -15.92
CA LEU A 130 51.54 -10.53 -15.69
C LEU A 130 50.80 -10.93 -16.99
N GLY A 131 51.39 -10.61 -18.15
CA GLY A 131 50.73 -10.82 -19.45
C GLY A 131 49.67 -9.74 -19.79
N PRO A 132 48.83 -9.94 -20.79
CA PRO A 132 47.77 -8.99 -21.16
C PRO A 132 46.68 -8.92 -20.10
N ALA A 133 46.13 -7.72 -19.87
CA ALA A 133 44.98 -7.54 -18.95
C ALA A 133 43.76 -8.32 -19.47
N THR A 134 43.13 -9.06 -18.60
CA THR A 134 41.94 -9.87 -18.89
C THR A 134 40.62 -9.05 -18.82
N ALA A 135 40.62 -7.94 -18.06
CA ALA A 135 39.52 -6.99 -18.03
C ALA A 135 40.02 -5.55 -17.76
N LYS A 136 39.20 -4.57 -18.11
CA LYS A 136 39.52 -3.16 -17.97
C LYS A 136 38.26 -2.38 -17.62
N TRP A 137 38.33 -1.48 -16.64
CA TRP A 137 37.24 -0.58 -16.26
C TRP A 137 37.74 0.87 -16.24
N ASP A 138 37.01 1.74 -16.92
CA ASP A 138 37.26 3.15 -17.02
C ASP A 138 36.46 3.92 -15.97
N TYR A 139 37.12 4.63 -15.06
CA TYR A 139 36.51 5.50 -14.08
C TYR A 139 36.38 6.90 -14.65
N LEU A 140 35.14 7.37 -14.77
CA LEU A 140 34.77 8.67 -15.30
C LEU A 140 34.30 9.58 -14.17
N ASP A 141 34.61 10.89 -14.26
CA ASP A 141 33.98 11.89 -13.40
C ASP A 141 32.52 12.17 -13.82
N GLY A 142 31.82 13.05 -13.08
CA GLY A 142 30.43 13.41 -13.36
C GLY A 142 30.21 13.98 -14.77
N ASP A 143 31.23 14.64 -15.37
CA ASP A 143 31.18 15.21 -16.72
C ASP A 143 31.57 14.20 -17.80
N GLY A 144 31.85 12.96 -17.44
CA GLY A 144 32.23 11.88 -18.36
C GLY A 144 33.71 11.88 -18.76
N LYS A 145 34.55 12.62 -18.06
CA LYS A 145 35.99 12.65 -18.31
C LYS A 145 36.70 11.52 -17.60
N LEU A 146 37.61 10.83 -18.27
CA LEU A 146 38.41 9.73 -17.72
C LEU A 146 39.37 10.21 -16.63
N ILE A 147 39.24 9.65 -15.42
CA ILE A 147 40.05 9.98 -14.23
C ILE A 147 40.97 8.83 -13.80
N ALA A 148 40.51 7.59 -13.95
CA ALA A 148 41.31 6.41 -13.62
C ALA A 148 40.92 5.21 -14.50
N ILE A 149 41.81 4.21 -14.54
CA ILE A 149 41.57 2.94 -15.21
C ILE A 149 42.00 1.83 -14.24
N VAL A 150 41.17 0.80 -14.09
CA VAL A 150 41.54 -0.42 -13.37
C VAL A 150 41.69 -1.57 -14.36
N HIS A 151 42.85 -2.19 -14.35
CA HIS A 151 43.17 -3.37 -15.16
C HIS A 151 43.15 -4.61 -14.25
N ARG A 152 42.54 -5.67 -14.73
CA ARG A 152 42.58 -7.00 -14.07
C ARG A 152 43.46 -7.93 -14.85
N TYR A 153 44.25 -8.72 -14.14
CA TYR A 153 45.11 -9.76 -14.63
C TYR A 153 44.77 -11.07 -13.93
N ASP A 154 44.63 -12.15 -14.69
CA ASP A 154 44.38 -13.49 -14.21
C ASP A 154 45.53 -14.42 -14.66
N PRO A 155 46.76 -14.29 -14.06
CA PRO A 155 47.89 -15.07 -14.48
C PRO A 155 47.73 -16.56 -14.09
N PRO A 156 48.09 -17.52 -14.97
CA PRO A 156 47.94 -18.93 -14.70
C PRO A 156 48.65 -19.36 -13.41
N GLY A 157 47.94 -20.04 -12.51
CA GLY A 157 48.49 -20.53 -11.24
C GLY A 157 48.78 -19.50 -10.16
N LYS A 158 48.40 -18.24 -10.34
CA LYS A 158 48.51 -17.17 -9.35
C LYS A 158 47.15 -16.55 -9.03
N LYS A 159 47.05 -15.80 -7.94
CA LYS A 159 45.84 -15.06 -7.61
C LYS A 159 45.58 -13.92 -8.59
N LYS A 160 44.31 -13.60 -8.85
CA LYS A 160 43.89 -12.43 -9.64
C LYS A 160 44.51 -11.15 -9.08
N GLU A 161 45.00 -10.27 -9.93
CA GLU A 161 45.64 -9.01 -9.58
C GLU A 161 44.96 -7.81 -10.25
N PHE A 162 44.76 -6.72 -9.50
CA PHE A 162 44.14 -5.50 -9.98
C PHE A 162 45.19 -4.37 -9.96
N ARG A 163 45.37 -3.68 -11.10
CA ARG A 163 46.32 -2.57 -11.26
C ARG A 163 45.58 -1.30 -11.62
N PRO A 164 45.44 -0.34 -10.69
CA PRO A 164 44.88 0.97 -11.00
C PRO A 164 45.91 1.86 -11.73
N TRP A 165 45.39 2.68 -12.63
CA TRP A 165 46.17 3.71 -13.35
C TRP A 165 45.54 5.07 -13.11
N ASP A 166 46.28 6.00 -12.52
CA ASP A 166 45.87 7.39 -12.35
C ASP A 166 46.16 8.16 -13.65
N VAL A 167 45.09 8.60 -14.32
CA VAL A 167 45.19 9.29 -15.62
C VAL A 167 45.83 10.68 -15.48
N LYS A 168 45.51 11.38 -14.38
CA LYS A 168 46.06 12.73 -14.10
C LYS A 168 47.54 12.69 -13.79
N ARG A 169 47.97 11.76 -12.94
CA ARG A 169 49.38 11.60 -12.53
C ARG A 169 50.18 10.76 -13.51
N LYS A 170 49.53 10.06 -14.45
CA LYS A 170 50.13 9.12 -15.44
C LYS A 170 51.00 8.06 -14.74
N LYS A 171 50.50 7.47 -13.67
CA LYS A 171 51.21 6.47 -12.85
C LYS A 171 50.33 5.26 -12.53
N ALA A 172 50.97 4.09 -12.38
CA ALA A 172 50.32 2.88 -11.92
C ALA A 172 50.05 2.93 -10.38
N THR A 173 49.08 3.75 -10.00
CA THR A 173 48.66 3.96 -8.60
C THR A 173 47.18 4.38 -8.58
N SER A 174 46.51 4.20 -7.46
CA SER A 174 45.17 4.74 -7.28
C SER A 174 45.18 6.27 -7.16
N PRO A 175 44.20 6.98 -7.72
CA PRO A 175 43.95 8.38 -7.42
C PRO A 175 43.74 8.62 -5.91
N ASP A 176 43.93 9.85 -5.48
CA ASP A 176 43.69 10.30 -4.12
C ASP A 176 42.95 11.65 -4.16
N PRO A 177 41.67 11.75 -3.73
CA PRO A 177 40.83 10.65 -3.25
C PRO A 177 40.50 9.64 -4.37
N ARG A 178 40.09 8.41 -3.97
CA ARG A 178 39.71 7.34 -4.90
C ARG A 178 38.29 7.58 -5.39
N PRO A 179 38.08 7.62 -6.71
CA PRO A 179 36.73 7.83 -7.26
C PRO A 179 35.85 6.59 -7.15
N LEU A 180 34.56 6.84 -7.11
CA LEU A 180 33.54 5.80 -7.34
C LEU A 180 33.43 5.50 -8.84
N TYR A 181 33.09 4.24 -9.17
CA TYR A 181 32.78 3.80 -10.52
C TYR A 181 31.45 4.36 -11.02
N ASN A 182 31.28 4.59 -12.32
CA ASN A 182 30.04 5.01 -12.97
C ASN A 182 29.40 6.32 -12.42
N GLN A 183 30.20 7.36 -12.15
CA GLN A 183 29.67 8.65 -11.68
C GLN A 183 28.67 9.29 -12.68
N PRO A 184 28.83 9.21 -14.02
CA PRO A 184 27.84 9.74 -14.95
C PRO A 184 26.45 9.06 -14.84
N GLY A 185 26.40 7.76 -14.55
CA GLY A 185 25.17 7.03 -14.28
C GLY A 185 24.51 7.47 -12.97
N MET A 186 25.33 7.65 -11.93
CA MET A 186 24.84 8.11 -10.63
C MET A 186 24.22 9.51 -10.67
N LEU A 187 24.73 10.43 -11.49
CA LEU A 187 24.14 11.77 -11.63
C LEU A 187 22.70 11.74 -12.15
N LYS A 188 22.35 10.75 -12.96
CA LYS A 188 21.02 10.58 -13.59
C LYS A 188 20.03 9.80 -12.72
N SER A 189 20.46 9.25 -11.59
CA SER A 189 19.64 8.40 -10.74
C SER A 189 19.57 8.92 -9.31
N GLU A 190 18.39 8.86 -8.70
CA GLU A 190 18.20 9.13 -7.26
C GLU A 190 18.53 7.90 -6.40
N ARG A 191 18.54 6.70 -6.99
CA ARG A 191 18.82 5.44 -6.32
C ARG A 191 20.06 4.80 -6.93
N VAL A 192 20.97 4.33 -6.10
CA VAL A 192 22.24 3.74 -6.52
C VAL A 192 22.48 2.46 -5.73
N VAL A 193 22.88 1.38 -6.42
CA VAL A 193 23.30 0.14 -5.79
C VAL A 193 24.84 0.15 -5.66
N LEU A 194 25.36 0.05 -4.44
CA LEU A 194 26.79 -0.12 -4.18
C LEU A 194 27.08 -1.62 -4.03
N VAL A 195 28.03 -2.13 -4.79
CA VAL A 195 28.49 -3.53 -4.78
C VAL A 195 29.99 -3.63 -4.60
N GLU A 196 30.48 -4.84 -4.35
CA GLU A 196 31.92 -5.12 -4.26
C GLU A 196 32.50 -5.46 -5.62
N GLY A 197 33.35 -4.58 -6.13
CA GLY A 197 34.09 -4.80 -7.37
C GLY A 197 33.36 -4.38 -8.65
N GLU A 198 34.20 -4.05 -9.62
CA GLU A 198 33.79 -3.48 -10.92
C GLU A 198 33.00 -4.47 -11.77
N LYS A 199 33.28 -5.79 -11.64
CA LYS A 199 32.53 -6.85 -12.34
C LYS A 199 31.06 -6.87 -11.92
N CYS A 200 30.80 -6.80 -10.61
CA CYS A 200 29.44 -6.79 -10.05
C CYS A 200 28.70 -5.51 -10.41
N ALA A 201 29.37 -4.35 -10.33
CA ALA A 201 28.79 -3.09 -10.73
C ALA A 201 28.41 -3.07 -12.22
N GLN A 202 29.31 -3.58 -13.09
CA GLN A 202 29.04 -3.65 -14.53
C GLN A 202 27.90 -4.60 -14.86
N ALA A 203 27.82 -5.76 -14.19
CA ALA A 203 26.72 -6.71 -14.39
C ALA A 203 25.35 -6.07 -14.09
N LEU A 204 25.24 -5.29 -13.01
CA LEU A 204 24.01 -4.56 -12.68
C LEU A 204 23.72 -3.42 -13.68
N ILE A 205 24.75 -2.70 -14.13
CA ILE A 205 24.62 -1.64 -15.14
C ILE A 205 24.11 -2.22 -16.46
N ASP A 206 24.63 -3.36 -16.88
CA ASP A 206 24.20 -4.05 -18.10
C ASP A 206 22.75 -4.55 -18.00
N ALA A 207 22.25 -4.78 -16.78
CA ALA A 207 20.85 -5.07 -16.48
C ALA A 207 19.96 -3.82 -16.36
N GLY A 208 20.48 -2.61 -16.63
CA GLY A 208 19.74 -1.36 -16.54
C GLY A 208 19.63 -0.77 -15.14
N ILE A 209 20.35 -1.30 -14.15
CA ILE A 209 20.35 -0.86 -12.77
C ILE A 209 21.53 0.10 -12.53
N CYS A 210 21.25 1.28 -11.94
CA CYS A 210 22.31 2.21 -11.58
C CYS A 210 23.15 1.64 -10.44
N ALA A 211 24.36 1.16 -10.75
CA ALA A 211 25.27 0.59 -9.78
C ALA A 211 26.64 1.28 -9.79
N THR A 212 27.34 1.18 -8.66
CA THR A 212 28.69 1.69 -8.43
C THR A 212 29.49 0.75 -7.53
N THR A 213 30.80 0.94 -7.51
CA THR A 213 31.72 0.30 -6.56
C THR A 213 32.84 1.25 -6.18
N ALA A 214 33.41 1.06 -5.00
CA ALA A 214 34.66 1.70 -4.60
C ALA A 214 35.85 0.95 -5.20
N MET A 215 36.91 1.68 -5.55
CA MET A 215 38.13 1.09 -6.07
C MET A 215 38.78 0.16 -5.03
N HIS A 216 39.08 -1.10 -5.41
CA HIS A 216 39.56 -2.21 -4.60
C HIS A 216 38.50 -3.04 -3.82
N GLY A 217 37.20 -2.88 -4.12
CA GLY A 217 36.12 -3.71 -3.56
C GLY A 217 36.13 -3.73 -2.01
N ALA A 218 35.96 -4.89 -1.37
CA ALA A 218 35.93 -5.02 0.09
C ALA A 218 37.20 -4.50 0.82
N ASN A 219 38.32 -4.43 0.12
CA ASN A 219 39.55 -3.87 0.64
C ASN A 219 39.72 -2.36 0.38
N ALA A 220 38.66 -1.68 -0.11
CA ALA A 220 38.70 -0.25 -0.33
C ALA A 220 38.91 0.49 1.00
N PRO A 221 39.91 1.38 1.10
CA PRO A 221 40.06 2.26 2.25
C PRO A 221 38.93 3.29 2.22
N VAL A 222 37.99 3.14 3.14
CA VAL A 222 36.76 3.95 3.23
C VAL A 222 37.11 5.43 3.44
N ASP A 223 38.14 5.72 4.20
CA ASP A 223 38.67 7.05 4.49
C ASP A 223 39.33 7.76 3.29
N LYS A 224 39.69 7.01 2.24
CA LYS A 224 40.33 7.54 1.02
C LYS A 224 39.42 7.52 -0.21
N THR A 225 38.18 7.05 -0.04
CA THR A 225 37.20 7.00 -1.11
C THR A 225 36.37 8.29 -1.14
N ASP A 226 36.17 8.87 -2.31
CA ASP A 226 35.31 10.02 -2.50
C ASP A 226 33.83 9.57 -2.54
N TRP A 227 33.14 9.74 -1.45
CA TRP A 227 31.72 9.40 -1.29
C TRP A 227 30.76 10.53 -1.70
N LEU A 228 31.25 11.75 -1.98
CA LEU A 228 30.42 12.91 -2.32
C LEU A 228 29.48 12.68 -3.50
N PRO A 229 29.80 11.89 -4.54
CA PRO A 229 28.85 11.60 -5.63
C PRO A 229 27.57 10.90 -5.18
N LEU A 230 27.51 10.36 -3.95
CA LEU A 230 26.32 9.73 -3.35
C LEU A 230 25.52 10.69 -2.46
N ALA A 231 25.95 11.93 -2.27
CA ALA A 231 25.21 12.91 -1.49
C ALA A 231 23.79 13.12 -2.06
N GLY A 232 22.78 13.16 -1.18
CA GLY A 232 21.38 13.31 -1.52
C GLY A 232 20.72 12.07 -2.14
N LYS A 233 21.44 10.96 -2.33
CA LYS A 233 20.93 9.75 -2.98
C LYS A 233 20.48 8.69 -1.98
N THR A 234 19.55 7.86 -2.40
CA THR A 234 19.18 6.62 -1.71
C THR A 234 20.13 5.52 -2.16
N VAL A 235 20.95 5.01 -1.24
CA VAL A 235 21.95 3.97 -1.54
C VAL A 235 21.48 2.63 -1.01
N LEU A 236 21.57 1.60 -1.85
CA LEU A 236 21.35 0.22 -1.50
C LEU A 236 22.68 -0.53 -1.64
N MET A 237 23.21 -1.00 -0.53
CA MET A 237 24.44 -1.77 -0.55
C MET A 237 24.14 -3.26 -0.66
N TRP A 238 24.77 -3.92 -1.62
CA TRP A 238 24.71 -5.36 -1.81
C TRP A 238 26.11 -5.95 -1.59
N PRO A 239 26.42 -6.41 -0.35
CA PRO A 239 27.71 -7.00 -0.04
C PRO A 239 27.81 -8.42 -0.59
N ASP A 240 29.04 -8.89 -0.83
CA ASP A 240 29.33 -10.29 -1.04
C ASP A 240 28.93 -11.08 0.21
N LYS A 241 28.47 -12.31 0.03
CA LYS A 241 28.02 -13.15 1.16
C LYS A 241 29.19 -13.79 1.90
N ASP A 242 30.09 -12.94 2.42
CA ASP A 242 31.23 -13.36 3.25
C ASP A 242 31.52 -12.35 4.35
N LYS A 243 32.44 -12.72 5.25
CA LYS A 243 32.78 -11.87 6.39
C LYS A 243 33.40 -10.53 5.98
N PRO A 244 34.38 -10.46 5.04
CA PRO A 244 34.94 -9.19 4.58
C PRO A 244 33.90 -8.26 3.98
N GLY A 245 32.95 -8.79 3.18
CA GLY A 245 31.87 -8.05 2.57
C GLY A 245 30.97 -7.37 3.59
N TRP A 246 30.59 -8.06 4.65
CA TRP A 246 29.80 -7.49 5.74
C TRP A 246 30.54 -6.40 6.51
N GLU A 247 31.82 -6.61 6.84
CA GLU A 247 32.65 -5.62 7.55
C GLU A 247 32.88 -4.36 6.69
N TYR A 248 33.00 -4.54 5.37
CA TYR A 248 33.09 -3.44 4.44
C TYR A 248 31.77 -2.68 4.34
N ALA A 249 30.63 -3.39 4.26
CA ALA A 249 29.32 -2.81 4.15
C ALA A 249 29.01 -1.84 5.30
N ASP A 250 29.26 -2.24 6.53
CA ASP A 250 29.07 -1.40 7.71
C ASP A 250 29.87 -0.09 7.64
N ARG A 251 31.19 -0.21 7.31
CA ARG A 251 32.08 0.94 7.25
C ARG A 251 31.74 1.87 6.10
N ALA A 252 31.45 1.32 4.93
CA ALA A 252 31.09 2.09 3.75
C ALA A 252 29.75 2.82 3.94
N ALA A 253 28.76 2.18 4.58
CA ALA A 253 27.48 2.79 4.89
C ALA A 253 27.61 4.02 5.81
N GLN A 254 28.46 3.95 6.83
CA GLN A 254 28.74 5.10 7.70
C GLN A 254 29.40 6.24 6.93
N ALA A 255 30.38 5.94 6.07
CA ALA A 255 31.05 6.96 5.27
C ALA A 255 30.13 7.61 4.23
N MET A 256 29.25 6.84 3.59
CA MET A 256 28.25 7.38 2.65
C MET A 256 27.24 8.30 3.33
N LEU A 257 26.76 7.91 4.52
CA LEU A 257 25.85 8.74 5.31
C LEU A 257 26.55 10.01 5.80
N ALA A 258 27.81 9.93 6.23
CA ALA A 258 28.63 11.09 6.61
C ALA A 258 28.88 12.04 5.42
N ALA A 259 28.98 11.50 4.20
CA ALA A 259 29.08 12.28 2.97
C ALA A 259 27.75 12.86 2.48
N GLY A 260 26.65 12.65 3.20
CA GLY A 260 25.34 13.24 2.91
C GLY A 260 24.40 12.37 2.07
N ALA A 261 24.60 11.06 1.99
CA ALA A 261 23.59 10.17 1.38
C ALA A 261 22.25 10.29 2.12
N LYS A 262 21.14 10.35 1.37
CA LYS A 262 19.79 10.52 1.92
C LYS A 262 19.39 9.33 2.79
N THR A 263 19.63 8.13 2.31
CA THR A 263 19.46 6.87 3.06
C THR A 263 20.46 5.84 2.57
N CYS A 264 20.84 4.91 3.44
CA CYS A 264 21.66 3.76 3.09
C CYS A 264 21.03 2.49 3.66
N HIS A 265 20.85 1.47 2.82
CA HIS A 265 20.34 0.16 3.23
C HIS A 265 21.33 -0.92 2.83
N ILE A 266 21.50 -1.95 3.65
CA ILE A 266 22.31 -3.13 3.34
C ILE A 266 21.34 -4.29 3.04
N LEU A 267 21.45 -4.88 1.85
CA LEU A 267 20.70 -6.08 1.46
C LEU A 267 21.26 -7.32 2.17
N TYR A 268 20.38 -8.22 2.58
CA TYR A 268 20.74 -9.55 3.05
C TYR A 268 20.66 -10.54 1.89
N PRO A 269 21.79 -11.13 1.45
CA PRO A 269 21.79 -12.21 0.48
C PRO A 269 20.90 -13.38 0.94
N PRO A 270 20.25 -14.12 0.02
CA PRO A 270 19.43 -15.28 0.38
C PRO A 270 20.21 -16.30 1.22
N GLU A 271 19.53 -16.91 2.19
CA GLU A 271 20.19 -17.92 3.06
C GLU A 271 20.75 -19.11 2.24
N ALA A 272 20.04 -19.51 1.18
CA ALA A 272 20.44 -20.61 0.30
C ALA A 272 21.61 -20.28 -0.65
N ALA A 273 21.98 -19.00 -0.82
CA ALA A 273 23.09 -18.61 -1.67
C ALA A 273 24.43 -19.10 -1.09
N ALA A 274 25.41 -19.41 -1.94
CA ALA A 274 26.73 -19.85 -1.55
C ALA A 274 27.53 -18.78 -0.78
N GLU A 275 28.58 -19.17 -0.06
CA GLU A 275 29.54 -18.24 0.53
C GLU A 275 30.28 -17.48 -0.60
N GLY A 276 30.40 -16.17 -0.47
CA GLY A 276 30.99 -15.30 -1.51
C GLY A 276 30.06 -15.00 -2.68
N TRP A 277 28.77 -15.38 -2.63
CA TRP A 277 27.78 -15.06 -3.66
C TRP A 277 27.62 -13.54 -3.79
N ASP A 278 27.74 -13.07 -5.04
CA ASP A 278 27.76 -11.67 -5.38
C ASP A 278 26.65 -11.29 -6.41
N ALA A 279 26.56 -10.02 -6.77
CA ALA A 279 25.56 -9.53 -7.73
C ALA A 279 25.80 -10.04 -9.16
N ALA A 280 27.06 -10.36 -9.55
CA ALA A 280 27.36 -10.93 -10.86
C ALA A 280 27.01 -12.42 -10.94
N ASP A 281 27.18 -13.14 -9.82
CA ASP A 281 26.74 -14.55 -9.69
C ASP A 281 25.21 -14.63 -9.77
N ALA A 282 24.50 -13.76 -9.04
CA ALA A 282 23.04 -13.66 -9.10
C ALA A 282 22.53 -13.50 -10.54
N GLN A 283 23.18 -12.62 -11.31
CA GLN A 283 22.79 -12.39 -12.70
C GLN A 283 23.12 -13.60 -13.60
N ALA A 284 24.27 -14.22 -13.41
CA ALA A 284 24.68 -15.39 -14.18
C ALA A 284 23.77 -16.61 -13.94
N GLU A 285 23.22 -16.75 -12.74
CA GLU A 285 22.29 -17.80 -12.33
C GLU A 285 20.84 -17.52 -12.77
N GLY A 286 20.54 -16.36 -13.35
CA GLY A 286 19.16 -15.97 -13.72
C GLY A 286 18.27 -15.64 -12.53
N PHE A 287 18.86 -15.24 -11.39
CA PHE A 287 18.13 -14.80 -10.21
C PHE A 287 17.36 -13.50 -10.50
N ASP A 288 16.19 -13.33 -9.88
CA ASP A 288 15.41 -12.08 -10.02
C ASP A 288 16.07 -10.92 -9.27
N VAL A 289 17.09 -10.35 -9.90
CA VAL A 289 17.89 -9.22 -9.37
C VAL A 289 17.02 -7.99 -9.15
N ALA A 290 16.10 -7.69 -10.06
CA ALA A 290 15.22 -6.52 -9.95
C ALA A 290 14.24 -6.65 -8.78
N GLY A 291 13.57 -7.80 -8.66
CA GLY A 291 12.70 -8.11 -7.53
C GLY A 291 13.45 -8.12 -6.20
N PHE A 292 14.67 -8.61 -6.16
CA PHE A 292 15.50 -8.62 -4.95
C PHE A 292 15.92 -7.20 -4.54
N ILE A 293 16.33 -6.35 -5.47
CA ILE A 293 16.63 -4.94 -5.21
C ILE A 293 15.36 -4.19 -4.76
N ALA A 294 14.19 -4.52 -5.30
CA ALA A 294 12.94 -3.88 -4.93
C ALA A 294 12.42 -4.34 -3.56
N HIS A 295 12.45 -5.63 -3.27
CA HIS A 295 11.73 -6.24 -2.15
C HIS A 295 12.57 -7.13 -1.23
N GLY A 296 13.84 -7.36 -1.55
CA GLY A 296 14.74 -8.21 -0.75
C GLY A 296 14.89 -7.72 0.69
N PRO A 297 15.17 -8.62 1.63
CA PRO A 297 15.38 -8.26 3.03
C PRO A 297 16.58 -7.32 3.14
N ARG A 298 16.42 -6.22 3.88
CA ARG A 298 17.43 -5.16 3.98
C ARG A 298 17.42 -4.50 5.34
N MET A 299 18.59 -3.98 5.74
CA MET A 299 18.77 -3.19 6.94
C MET A 299 19.04 -1.74 6.57
N GLN A 300 18.30 -0.80 7.14
CA GLN A 300 18.61 0.63 7.00
C GLN A 300 19.74 1.01 7.94
N MET A 301 20.74 1.70 7.43
CA MET A 301 21.86 2.22 8.19
C MET A 301 21.63 3.67 8.57
N TYR A 302 22.13 4.05 9.74
CA TYR A 302 22.06 5.41 10.26
C TYR A 302 23.47 5.90 10.59
N LEU A 303 23.71 7.21 10.38
CA LEU A 303 24.94 7.84 10.80
C LEU A 303 25.06 7.74 12.32
N VAL A 304 26.11 7.12 12.79
CA VAL A 304 26.49 7.19 14.20
C VAL A 304 27.10 8.57 14.39
N ALA A 305 26.33 9.49 14.98
CA ALA A 305 26.87 10.78 15.35
C ALA A 305 27.96 10.56 16.41
N ASP A 306 29.17 10.94 16.10
CA ASP A 306 30.19 11.14 17.12
C ASP A 306 29.71 12.27 18.02
N GLY A 307 29.22 11.90 19.20
CA GLY A 307 28.85 12.89 20.22
C GLY A 307 30.10 13.69 20.63
N PRO A 308 29.95 14.95 21.08
CA PRO A 308 31.07 15.84 21.40
C PRO A 308 31.86 15.45 22.68
N ASP A 309 31.89 14.18 23.07
CA ASP A 309 32.56 13.66 24.28
C ASP A 309 33.56 12.53 24.03
N SER A 310 34.27 12.52 22.89
CA SER A 310 35.40 11.59 22.72
C SER A 310 36.77 12.17 23.12
N ALA A 311 36.80 13.11 24.07
CA ALA A 311 38.03 13.59 24.69
C ALA A 311 37.98 13.41 26.20
N THR A 312 37.83 12.17 26.65
CA THR A 312 38.22 11.80 28.05
C THR A 312 38.65 10.36 28.04
N THR A 313 39.95 10.22 28.22
CA THR A 313 40.72 9.05 28.66
C THR A 313 39.87 7.87 29.12
N GLY A 314 39.84 6.79 28.26
CA GLY A 314 39.25 5.51 28.61
C GLY A 314 39.91 4.92 29.84
N SER A 315 39.16 4.81 30.92
CA SER A 315 39.56 4.00 32.08
C SER A 315 39.15 2.55 31.84
N ALA A 316 39.91 1.63 32.43
CA ALA A 316 39.74 0.17 32.33
C ALA A 316 38.33 -0.38 32.75
N THR A 317 37.37 0.49 33.05
CA THR A 317 35.99 0.17 33.42
C THR A 317 35.03 0.04 32.20
N GLU A 318 35.32 0.62 31.03
CA GLU A 318 34.45 0.50 29.83
C GLU A 318 34.59 -0.86 29.13
N GLU A 319 35.77 -1.47 29.15
CA GLU A 319 35.98 -2.82 28.59
C GLU A 319 35.23 -3.92 29.38
N ALA A 320 35.05 -3.75 30.68
CA ALA A 320 34.28 -4.68 31.52
C ALA A 320 32.77 -4.65 31.24
N VAL A 321 32.22 -3.56 30.73
CA VAL A 321 30.80 -3.38 30.40
C VAL A 321 30.47 -3.96 29.01
N TRP A 322 31.42 -4.02 28.11
CA TRP A 322 31.20 -4.31 26.69
C TRP A 322 30.62 -5.69 26.36
N GLY A 323 30.77 -6.68 27.18
CA GLY A 323 30.24 -8.04 27.00
C GLY A 323 28.96 -8.34 27.79
N THR A 324 28.30 -7.33 28.38
CA THR A 324 27.07 -7.52 29.15
C THR A 324 25.82 -7.49 28.28
N GLU A 325 24.74 -8.16 28.73
CA GLU A 325 23.44 -8.10 28.03
C GLU A 325 22.94 -6.67 27.89
N ASP A 326 23.21 -5.80 28.87
CA ASP A 326 22.81 -4.37 28.83
C ASP A 326 23.58 -3.61 27.74
N ALA A 327 24.91 -3.77 27.66
CA ALA A 327 25.70 -3.14 26.61
C ALA A 327 25.27 -3.57 25.19
N LEU A 328 24.93 -4.86 25.03
CA LEU A 328 24.41 -5.40 23.76
C LEU A 328 23.01 -4.82 23.43
N ALA A 329 22.14 -4.68 24.45
CA ALA A 329 20.83 -4.05 24.27
C ALA A 329 20.98 -2.58 23.87
N LEU A 330 21.88 -1.84 24.51
CA LEU A 330 22.20 -0.45 24.13
C LEU A 330 22.78 -0.38 22.71
N SER A 331 23.63 -1.34 22.31
CA SER A 331 24.15 -1.41 20.93
C SER A 331 23.05 -1.66 19.91
N PHE A 332 22.10 -2.56 20.20
CA PHE A 332 20.91 -2.76 19.38
C PHE A 332 20.06 -1.47 19.31
N THR A 333 19.80 -0.87 20.46
CA THR A 333 18.98 0.35 20.51
C THR A 333 19.61 1.50 19.73
N ARG A 334 20.91 1.74 19.86
CA ARG A 334 21.62 2.78 19.08
C ARG A 334 21.44 2.61 17.57
N ARG A 335 21.43 1.36 17.09
CA ARG A 335 21.29 1.05 15.64
C ARG A 335 19.87 1.13 15.14
N TYR A 336 18.87 0.73 15.94
CA TYR A 336 17.53 0.44 15.45
C TYR A 336 16.40 1.26 16.07
N HIS A 337 16.67 2.10 17.08
CA HIS A 337 15.60 2.84 17.77
C HIS A 337 14.75 3.76 16.86
N ASN A 338 15.27 4.20 15.73
CA ASN A 338 14.50 5.05 14.82
C ASN A 338 13.39 4.29 14.09
N ASP A 339 13.61 3.01 13.77
CA ASP A 339 12.70 2.22 12.95
C ASP A 339 12.03 1.07 13.71
N TRP A 340 12.35 0.89 15.00
CA TRP A 340 11.80 -0.17 15.82
C TRP A 340 11.17 0.39 17.09
N ARG A 341 9.94 -0.04 17.36
CA ARG A 341 9.21 0.27 18.60
C ARG A 341 8.63 -1.00 19.20
N TYR A 342 8.60 -1.08 20.52
CA TYR A 342 7.93 -2.15 21.23
C TYR A 342 6.71 -1.61 21.97
N VAL A 343 5.55 -2.17 21.69
CA VAL A 343 4.29 -1.81 22.35
C VAL A 343 3.94 -2.88 23.36
N ALA A 344 4.25 -2.65 24.62
CA ALA A 344 4.06 -3.63 25.70
C ALA A 344 2.59 -4.07 25.82
N GLY A 345 1.64 -3.15 25.69
CA GLY A 345 0.20 -3.46 25.72
C GLY A 345 -0.28 -4.39 24.61
N TRP A 346 0.46 -4.46 23.49
CA TRP A 346 0.19 -5.43 22.41
C TRP A 346 1.12 -6.64 22.45
N GLY A 347 2.20 -6.58 23.23
CA GLY A 347 3.24 -7.60 23.27
C GLY A 347 4.01 -7.76 21.96
N LYS A 348 4.11 -6.69 21.15
CA LYS A 348 4.63 -6.74 19.78
C LYS A 348 5.68 -5.68 19.50
N TRP A 349 6.65 -6.06 18.69
CA TRP A 349 7.51 -5.13 17.99
C TRP A 349 6.78 -4.54 16.79
N LEU A 350 7.00 -3.27 16.51
CA LEU A 350 6.63 -2.59 15.28
C LEU A 350 7.89 -2.13 14.55
N VAL A 351 7.87 -2.25 13.24
CA VAL A 351 8.96 -1.82 12.36
C VAL A 351 8.43 -0.80 11.35
N TRP A 352 9.18 0.26 11.13
CA TRP A 352 8.92 1.26 10.10
C TRP A 352 9.35 0.71 8.73
N ASP A 353 8.41 0.60 7.78
CA ASP A 353 8.65 0.06 6.44
C ASP A 353 8.87 1.16 5.36
N GLY A 354 8.97 2.41 5.81
CA GLY A 354 9.08 3.57 4.92
C GLY A 354 7.74 4.28 4.68
N LEU A 355 6.61 3.59 4.91
CA LEU A 355 5.26 4.09 4.69
C LEU A 355 4.43 4.10 5.97
N ARG A 356 4.64 3.13 6.84
CA ARG A 356 3.90 2.94 8.10
C ARG A 356 4.70 2.12 9.12
N TRP A 357 4.19 2.08 10.33
CA TRP A 357 4.65 1.15 11.35
C TRP A 357 3.88 -0.17 11.25
N ARG A 358 4.55 -1.22 10.85
CA ARG A 358 3.97 -2.55 10.68
C ARG A 358 4.28 -3.43 11.89
N ALA A 359 3.29 -4.17 12.39
CA ALA A 359 3.53 -5.20 13.38
C ALA A 359 4.47 -6.25 12.81
N GLU A 360 5.53 -6.55 13.57
CA GLU A 360 6.52 -7.54 13.20
C GLU A 360 6.08 -8.91 13.73
N ASP A 361 5.97 -9.90 12.86
CA ASP A 361 5.45 -11.24 13.14
C ASP A 361 6.38 -12.38 12.70
N THR A 362 7.60 -12.05 12.23
CA THR A 362 8.60 -12.99 11.72
C THR A 362 9.79 -13.21 12.67
N LEU A 363 9.76 -12.61 13.87
CA LEU A 363 10.85 -12.60 14.85
C LEU A 363 12.12 -11.87 14.37
N ALA A 364 11.99 -10.94 13.41
CA ALA A 364 13.12 -10.19 12.86
C ALA A 364 13.86 -9.37 13.94
N ALA A 365 13.16 -8.85 14.97
CA ALA A 365 13.80 -8.17 16.08
C ALA A 365 14.78 -9.09 16.82
N SER A 366 14.37 -10.34 17.11
CA SER A 366 15.22 -11.34 17.73
C SER A 366 16.41 -11.72 16.85
N ASP A 367 16.22 -11.78 15.53
CA ASP A 367 17.31 -12.08 14.60
C ASP A 367 18.31 -10.92 14.50
N LEU A 368 17.87 -9.67 14.45
CA LEU A 368 18.74 -8.50 14.52
C LEU A 368 19.55 -8.47 15.82
N ILE A 369 18.95 -8.79 16.94
CA ILE A 369 19.64 -8.92 18.24
C ILE A 369 20.66 -10.06 18.19
N ARG A 370 20.32 -11.20 17.60
CA ARG A 370 21.22 -12.31 17.37
C ARG A 370 22.44 -11.90 16.53
N HIS A 371 22.26 -11.04 15.52
CA HIS A 371 23.39 -10.47 14.76
C HIS A 371 24.28 -9.61 15.64
N VAL A 372 23.72 -8.75 16.51
CA VAL A 372 24.50 -7.96 17.47
C VAL A 372 25.32 -8.88 18.41
N CYS A 373 24.69 -9.93 18.95
CA CYS A 373 25.34 -10.89 19.83
C CYS A 373 26.45 -11.68 19.10
N ARG A 374 26.22 -12.13 17.88
CA ARG A 374 27.23 -12.82 17.05
C ARG A 374 28.41 -11.91 16.75
N HIS A 375 28.18 -10.67 16.38
CA HIS A 375 29.26 -9.71 16.15
C HIS A 375 30.12 -9.51 17.41
N ALA A 376 29.47 -9.35 18.56
CA ALA A 376 30.18 -9.27 19.83
C ALA A 376 30.96 -10.57 20.15
N SER A 377 30.35 -11.73 19.87
CA SER A 377 31.01 -13.06 20.07
C SER A 377 32.26 -13.22 19.20
N LEU A 378 32.23 -12.78 17.94
CA LEU A 378 33.38 -12.85 17.03
C LEU A 378 34.57 -11.97 17.50
N ASN A 379 34.27 -10.88 18.19
CA ASN A 379 35.27 -9.95 18.71
C ASN A 379 35.77 -10.29 20.11
N ALA A 380 35.25 -11.36 20.75
CA ALA A 380 35.65 -11.79 22.07
C ALA A 380 36.97 -12.58 22.03
N SER A 381 37.95 -12.12 22.79
CA SER A 381 39.28 -12.79 22.90
C SER A 381 39.24 -14.16 23.64
N ASN A 382 38.19 -14.41 24.44
CA ASN A 382 38.03 -15.63 25.22
C ASN A 382 36.91 -16.53 24.64
N PRO A 383 37.21 -17.80 24.24
CA PRO A 383 36.21 -18.71 23.68
C PRO A 383 34.98 -18.97 24.56
N ARG A 384 35.14 -18.96 25.90
CA ARG A 384 34.00 -19.12 26.82
C ARG A 384 33.08 -17.90 26.81
N VAL A 385 33.66 -16.69 26.72
CA VAL A 385 32.92 -15.46 26.60
C VAL A 385 32.19 -15.42 25.24
N ALA A 386 32.90 -15.79 24.18
CA ALA A 386 32.30 -15.88 22.83
C ALA A 386 31.08 -16.82 22.81
N ALA A 387 31.21 -18.02 23.38
CA ALA A 387 30.11 -18.98 23.48
C ALA A 387 28.91 -18.44 24.30
N LYS A 388 29.18 -17.73 25.40
CA LYS A 388 28.14 -17.10 26.23
C LYS A 388 27.40 -16.00 25.46
N LEU A 389 28.10 -15.14 24.72
CA LEU A 389 27.52 -14.07 23.95
C LEU A 389 26.62 -14.58 22.82
N ALA A 390 26.96 -15.73 22.23
CA ALA A 390 26.17 -16.37 21.18
C ALA A 390 25.03 -17.26 21.72
N ALA A 391 24.88 -17.40 23.04
CA ALA A 391 23.87 -18.25 23.64
C ALA A 391 22.45 -17.67 23.47
N SER A 392 21.45 -18.53 23.29
CA SER A 392 20.03 -18.13 23.16
C SER A 392 19.52 -17.40 24.43
N SER A 393 20.05 -17.76 25.62
CA SER A 393 19.74 -17.06 26.88
C SER A 393 20.16 -15.59 26.84
N THR A 394 21.38 -15.32 26.34
CA THR A 394 21.90 -13.95 26.17
C THR A 394 21.04 -13.15 25.14
N ILE A 395 20.73 -13.76 24.00
CA ILE A 395 19.86 -13.13 22.99
C ILE A 395 18.50 -12.76 23.59
N GLY A 396 17.88 -13.68 24.35
CA GLY A 396 16.59 -13.41 25.02
C GLY A 396 16.71 -12.36 26.15
N GLY A 397 17.86 -12.32 26.84
CA GLY A 397 18.18 -11.29 27.84
C GLY A 397 18.30 -9.90 27.23
N VAL A 398 19.07 -9.79 26.14
CA VAL A 398 19.24 -8.56 25.36
C VAL A 398 17.90 -8.06 24.82
N GLU A 399 17.05 -8.96 24.29
CA GLU A 399 15.73 -8.58 23.79
C GLU A 399 14.83 -8.00 24.89
N ARG A 400 14.81 -8.62 26.08
CA ARG A 400 14.02 -8.11 27.20
C ARG A 400 14.47 -6.71 27.63
N LEU A 401 15.78 -6.46 27.67
CA LEU A 401 16.34 -5.14 28.01
C LEU A 401 16.02 -4.11 26.90
N ALA A 402 16.15 -4.47 25.63
CA ALA A 402 15.83 -3.61 24.51
C ALA A 402 14.35 -3.20 24.50
N ARG A 403 13.42 -4.11 24.84
CA ARG A 403 11.97 -3.80 24.97
C ARG A 403 11.68 -2.74 26.03
N ALA A 404 12.52 -2.68 27.08
CA ALA A 404 12.38 -1.73 28.18
C ALA A 404 13.03 -0.38 27.91
N ASP A 405 13.89 -0.26 26.91
CA ASP A 405 14.54 1.00 26.53
C ASP A 405 13.50 2.02 26.06
N ARG A 406 13.55 3.25 26.64
CA ARG A 406 12.57 4.31 26.37
C ARG A 406 12.53 4.75 24.90
N ARG A 407 13.59 4.54 24.15
CA ARG A 407 13.66 4.82 22.72
C ARG A 407 12.87 3.81 21.87
N HIS A 408 12.66 2.61 22.38
CA HIS A 408 11.85 1.57 21.75
C HIS A 408 10.44 1.49 22.33
N ALA A 409 10.30 1.66 23.66
CA ALA A 409 9.03 1.52 24.34
C ALA A 409 8.02 2.58 23.89
N ALA A 410 6.82 2.14 23.53
CA ALA A 410 5.70 2.98 23.12
C ALA A 410 4.41 2.47 23.76
N THR A 411 3.48 3.40 24.02
CA THR A 411 2.16 3.07 24.55
C THR A 411 1.16 2.78 23.43
N THR A 412 0.00 2.23 23.76
CA THR A 412 -1.00 1.83 22.76
C THR A 412 -1.77 3.00 22.16
N ASP A 413 -1.80 4.13 22.84
CA ASP A 413 -2.53 5.35 22.50
C ASP A 413 -1.75 6.31 21.60
N GLU A 414 -0.43 6.07 21.43
CA GLU A 414 0.39 6.85 20.51
C GLU A 414 0.10 6.55 19.04
N TRP A 415 -0.56 5.42 18.73
CA TRP A 415 -0.71 4.90 17.37
C TRP A 415 -2.04 5.29 16.73
N ASP A 416 -2.00 5.72 15.47
CA ASP A 416 -3.15 6.18 14.69
C ASP A 416 -4.01 7.22 15.44
N ALA A 417 -3.35 8.08 16.25
CA ALA A 417 -4.01 8.97 17.21
C ALA A 417 -4.73 10.14 16.53
N ASP A 418 -4.20 10.70 15.44
CA ASP A 418 -4.87 11.81 14.74
C ASP A 418 -5.96 11.28 13.79
N PRO A 419 -7.26 11.53 14.10
CA PRO A 419 -8.39 11.08 13.28
C PRO A 419 -8.48 11.79 11.92
N TRP A 420 -7.66 12.79 11.67
CA TRP A 420 -7.65 13.60 10.45
C TRP A 420 -6.49 13.30 9.51
N LEU A 421 -5.56 12.45 9.89
CA LEU A 421 -4.51 11.98 9.00
C LEU A 421 -4.92 10.66 8.36
N LEU A 422 -4.82 10.57 7.04
CA LEU A 422 -5.07 9.35 6.27
C LEU A 422 -3.78 8.93 5.56
N ASN A 423 -3.24 7.78 5.92
CA ASN A 423 -2.03 7.25 5.31
C ASN A 423 -2.36 6.55 3.99
N THR A 424 -1.63 6.89 2.93
CA THR A 424 -1.79 6.33 1.58
C THR A 424 -0.43 5.89 1.01
N PRO A 425 -0.37 5.04 -0.01
CA PRO A 425 0.91 4.64 -0.62
C PRO A 425 1.75 5.82 -1.13
N GLY A 426 1.12 6.91 -1.53
CA GLY A 426 1.81 8.11 -2.05
C GLY A 426 2.13 9.17 -1.01
N GLY A 427 1.80 8.97 0.26
CA GLY A 427 2.01 9.95 1.33
C GLY A 427 0.87 9.99 2.33
N VAL A 428 0.97 10.91 3.29
CA VAL A 428 -0.06 11.16 4.31
C VAL A 428 -0.92 12.34 3.88
N VAL A 429 -2.23 12.13 3.84
CA VAL A 429 -3.22 13.17 3.53
C VAL A 429 -3.71 13.80 4.83
N ASP A 430 -3.55 15.10 4.99
CA ASP A 430 -4.28 15.86 5.98
C ASP A 430 -5.71 16.11 5.48
N LEU A 431 -6.67 15.42 6.04
CA LEU A 431 -8.08 15.50 5.66
C LEU A 431 -8.73 16.85 5.96
N ARG A 432 -8.13 17.68 6.82
CA ARG A 432 -8.62 19.05 7.10
C ARG A 432 -8.40 19.96 5.90
N SER A 433 -7.24 19.82 5.26
CA SER A 433 -6.80 20.67 4.14
C SER A 433 -6.87 19.98 2.77
N GLY A 434 -6.95 18.66 2.73
CA GLY A 434 -6.83 17.85 1.52
C GLY A 434 -5.40 17.75 0.98
N ARG A 435 -4.38 18.22 1.72
CA ARG A 435 -2.99 18.22 1.26
C ARG A 435 -2.32 16.88 1.52
N LEU A 436 -1.61 16.40 0.51
CA LEU A 436 -0.73 15.25 0.58
C LEU A 436 0.67 15.72 0.98
N ARG A 437 1.34 15.02 1.90
CA ARG A 437 2.73 15.21 2.28
C ARG A 437 3.45 13.87 2.40
N ASP A 438 4.77 13.93 2.45
CA ASP A 438 5.59 12.73 2.65
C ASP A 438 5.25 12.01 3.96
N HIS A 439 5.53 10.71 3.99
CA HIS A 439 5.40 9.90 5.19
C HIS A 439 6.40 10.35 6.27
N ASP A 440 5.93 10.43 7.49
CA ASP A 440 6.77 10.70 8.65
C ASP A 440 6.53 9.63 9.72
N ARG A 441 7.62 9.01 10.20
CA ARG A 441 7.56 8.02 11.29
C ARG A 441 6.99 8.59 12.59
N CYS A 442 7.10 9.90 12.77
CA CYS A 442 6.55 10.60 13.94
C CYS A 442 5.01 10.63 13.95
N ASP A 443 4.35 10.44 12.81
CA ASP A 443 2.89 10.33 12.74
C ASP A 443 2.34 9.06 13.41
N ARG A 444 3.20 8.10 13.73
CA ARG A 444 2.83 6.84 14.41
C ARG A 444 1.67 6.10 13.73
N MET A 445 1.62 6.12 12.40
CA MET A 445 0.56 5.47 11.64
C MET A 445 0.87 3.99 11.41
N THR A 446 -0.08 3.12 11.76
CA THR A 446 0.03 1.66 11.52
C THR A 446 -0.78 1.20 10.33
N LYS A 447 -1.73 2.01 9.87
CA LYS A 447 -2.69 1.70 8.81
C LYS A 447 -2.35 2.43 7.53
N ILE A 448 -2.77 1.85 6.41
CA ILE A 448 -2.57 2.44 5.07
C ILE A 448 -3.74 2.06 4.16
N THR A 449 -4.13 2.96 3.27
CA THR A 449 -5.08 2.68 2.18
C THR A 449 -4.39 1.89 1.05
N THR A 450 -5.16 1.34 0.12
CA THR A 450 -4.62 0.70 -1.09
C THR A 450 -4.47 1.67 -2.26
N ALA A 451 -4.91 2.93 -2.10
CA ALA A 451 -4.96 3.96 -3.12
C ALA A 451 -4.35 5.28 -2.64
N THR A 452 -3.89 6.11 -3.56
CA THR A 452 -3.44 7.48 -3.33
C THR A 452 -4.42 8.44 -4.00
N PRO A 453 -4.91 9.54 -3.36
CA PRO A 453 -5.93 10.39 -3.94
C PRO A 453 -5.37 11.23 -5.10
N ARG A 454 -5.55 10.75 -6.33
CA ARG A 454 -5.11 11.40 -7.56
C ARG A 454 -5.89 10.89 -8.77
N GLY A 455 -5.98 11.70 -9.83
CA GLY A 455 -6.59 11.31 -11.09
C GLY A 455 -8.12 11.34 -11.08
N GLU A 456 -8.72 10.81 -12.12
CA GLU A 456 -10.15 10.79 -12.40
C GLU A 456 -10.75 9.39 -12.18
N CYS A 457 -12.07 9.32 -12.01
CA CYS A 457 -12.81 8.06 -11.83
C CYS A 457 -14.12 8.03 -12.64
N PRO A 458 -14.06 8.05 -13.97
CA PRO A 458 -15.25 8.14 -14.81
C PRO A 458 -16.18 6.93 -14.66
N ILE A 459 -15.65 5.70 -14.53
CA ILE A 459 -16.47 4.51 -14.37
C ILE A 459 -17.17 4.53 -13.00
N TRP A 460 -16.49 5.00 -11.95
CA TRP A 460 -17.11 5.17 -10.64
C TRP A 460 -18.21 6.23 -10.67
N ARG A 461 -17.98 7.40 -11.28
CA ARG A 461 -18.99 8.46 -11.42
C ARG A 461 -20.20 7.98 -12.20
N GLN A 462 -19.99 7.21 -13.28
CA GLN A 462 -21.06 6.58 -14.04
C GLN A 462 -21.84 5.56 -13.19
N PHE A 463 -21.13 4.71 -12.44
CA PHE A 463 -21.76 3.75 -11.53
C PHE A 463 -22.63 4.47 -10.48
N ILE A 464 -22.13 5.53 -9.85
CA ILE A 464 -22.90 6.34 -8.88
C ILE A 464 -24.12 6.97 -9.56
N HIS A 465 -23.97 7.50 -10.76
CA HIS A 465 -25.09 8.04 -11.55
C HIS A 465 -26.17 6.98 -11.82
N GLU A 466 -25.79 5.79 -12.21
CA GLU A 466 -26.71 4.69 -12.51
C GLU A 466 -27.46 4.20 -11.25
N VAL A 467 -26.76 3.95 -10.14
CA VAL A 467 -27.38 3.43 -8.91
C VAL A 467 -28.28 4.46 -8.21
N THR A 468 -28.09 5.75 -8.50
CA THR A 468 -28.93 6.84 -7.99
C THR A 468 -29.99 7.32 -8.99
N GLY A 469 -30.03 6.73 -10.20
CA GLY A 469 -30.97 7.16 -11.25
C GLY A 469 -30.73 8.59 -11.75
N GLY A 470 -29.51 9.09 -11.63
CA GLY A 470 -29.16 10.45 -12.00
C GLY A 470 -29.47 11.52 -10.95
N ASP A 471 -29.99 11.15 -9.78
CA ASP A 471 -30.28 12.10 -8.70
C ASP A 471 -28.98 12.74 -8.16
N VAL A 472 -28.82 14.04 -8.44
CA VAL A 472 -27.61 14.81 -8.10
C VAL A 472 -27.49 15.05 -6.60
N GLU A 473 -28.59 15.22 -5.87
CA GLU A 473 -28.58 15.39 -4.41
C GLU A 473 -28.08 14.11 -3.75
N MET A 474 -28.59 12.96 -4.20
CA MET A 474 -28.16 11.64 -3.71
C MET A 474 -26.68 11.38 -4.03
N GLN A 475 -26.21 11.69 -5.26
CA GLN A 475 -24.80 11.55 -5.65
C GLN A 475 -23.90 12.39 -4.74
N THR A 476 -24.26 13.65 -4.52
CA THR A 476 -23.52 14.59 -3.67
C THR A 476 -23.52 14.12 -2.20
N TYR A 477 -24.65 13.60 -1.74
CA TYR A 477 -24.75 13.03 -0.39
C TYR A 477 -23.86 11.79 -0.23
N LEU A 478 -23.87 10.85 -1.18
CA LEU A 478 -22.99 9.68 -1.18
C LEU A 478 -21.52 10.08 -1.15
N GLN A 479 -21.14 11.13 -1.91
CA GLN A 479 -19.78 11.66 -1.92
C GLN A 479 -19.38 12.20 -0.54
N ARG A 480 -20.23 13.01 0.10
CA ARG A 480 -19.98 13.53 1.46
C ARG A 480 -19.94 12.42 2.51
N MET A 481 -20.83 11.44 2.40
CA MET A 481 -20.90 10.28 3.28
C MET A 481 -19.61 9.45 3.24
N VAL A 482 -19.11 9.15 2.04
CA VAL A 482 -17.84 8.45 1.86
C VAL A 482 -16.67 9.32 2.33
N GLY A 483 -16.70 10.61 2.01
CA GLY A 483 -15.69 11.57 2.50
C GLY A 483 -15.64 11.66 4.03
N TYR A 484 -16.79 11.68 4.70
CA TYR A 484 -16.88 11.61 6.16
C TYR A 484 -16.28 10.29 6.68
N ALA A 485 -16.48 9.18 5.96
CA ALA A 485 -15.93 7.89 6.34
C ALA A 485 -14.41 7.82 6.28
N LEU A 486 -13.72 8.69 5.53
CA LEU A 486 -12.25 8.77 5.55
C LEU A 486 -11.69 9.23 6.90
N THR A 487 -12.46 10.01 7.65
CA THR A 487 -12.03 10.58 8.94
C THR A 487 -12.21 9.58 10.08
N GLY A 488 -11.55 9.82 11.22
CA GLY A 488 -11.85 9.13 12.48
C GLY A 488 -12.96 9.83 13.31
N SER A 489 -13.62 10.87 12.78
CA SER A 489 -14.67 11.61 13.48
C SER A 489 -15.99 10.84 13.51
N THR A 490 -16.68 10.84 14.66
CA THR A 490 -18.01 10.24 14.83
C THR A 490 -19.10 11.30 15.09
N ARG A 491 -18.83 12.57 14.84
CA ARG A 491 -19.70 13.70 15.22
C ARG A 491 -21.10 13.68 14.60
N GLU A 492 -21.30 13.01 13.47
CA GLU A 492 -22.62 12.86 12.84
C GLU A 492 -23.46 11.76 13.51
N HIS A 493 -22.86 10.94 14.36
CA HIS A 493 -23.50 9.80 15.03
C HIS A 493 -24.23 8.84 14.06
N ALA A 494 -23.79 8.72 12.81
CA ALA A 494 -24.51 8.10 11.72
C ALA A 494 -24.24 6.60 11.58
N LEU A 495 -25.30 5.85 11.26
CA LEU A 495 -25.29 4.50 10.70
C LEU A 495 -25.92 4.56 9.32
N PHE A 496 -25.23 4.05 8.32
CA PHE A 496 -25.67 4.03 6.93
C PHE A 496 -26.20 2.66 6.55
N PHE A 497 -27.50 2.57 6.26
CA PHE A 497 -28.13 1.34 5.85
C PHE A 497 -28.55 1.43 4.37
N LEU A 498 -27.81 0.72 3.51
CA LEU A 498 -28.09 0.64 2.09
C LEU A 498 -29.08 -0.49 1.84
N TYR A 499 -30.27 -0.18 1.36
CA TYR A 499 -31.32 -1.18 1.16
C TYR A 499 -31.83 -1.23 -0.29
N GLY A 500 -32.38 -2.39 -0.69
CA GLY A 500 -32.97 -2.62 -2.02
C GLY A 500 -33.04 -4.10 -2.36
N THR A 501 -33.81 -4.45 -3.38
CA THR A 501 -34.26 -5.82 -3.71
C THR A 501 -33.19 -6.75 -4.31
N GLY A 502 -31.95 -6.32 -4.44
CA GLY A 502 -30.86 -7.09 -5.08
C GLY A 502 -30.51 -6.59 -6.48
N ALA A 503 -29.30 -6.95 -6.95
CA ALA A 503 -28.75 -6.54 -8.24
C ALA A 503 -28.79 -5.01 -8.49
N ASN A 504 -28.54 -4.21 -7.49
CA ASN A 504 -28.66 -2.74 -7.47
C ASN A 504 -27.37 -2.02 -7.03
N GLY A 505 -26.23 -2.72 -7.03
CA GLY A 505 -24.92 -2.12 -6.79
C GLY A 505 -24.49 -1.96 -5.33
N LYS A 506 -25.33 -2.23 -4.31
CA LYS A 506 -24.98 -2.08 -2.88
C LYS A 506 -23.66 -2.74 -2.50
N SER A 507 -23.52 -4.04 -2.79
CA SER A 507 -22.32 -4.80 -2.42
C SER A 507 -21.10 -4.31 -3.20
N VAL A 508 -21.27 -3.93 -4.47
CA VAL A 508 -20.18 -3.35 -5.28
C VAL A 508 -19.71 -2.05 -4.65
N PHE A 509 -20.64 -1.16 -4.26
CA PHE A 509 -20.33 0.10 -3.60
C PHE A 509 -19.54 -0.12 -2.31
N VAL A 510 -20.06 -0.95 -1.39
CA VAL A 510 -19.44 -1.20 -0.07
C VAL A 510 -18.08 -1.90 -0.22
N ASN A 511 -17.98 -2.93 -1.06
CA ASN A 511 -16.74 -3.68 -1.24
C ASN A 511 -15.65 -2.85 -1.91
N THR A 512 -15.98 -2.07 -2.94
CA THR A 512 -15.01 -1.18 -3.61
C THR A 512 -14.41 -0.17 -2.62
N LEU A 513 -15.25 0.43 -1.76
CA LEU A 513 -14.78 1.37 -0.74
C LEU A 513 -13.92 0.67 0.35
N ALA A 514 -14.33 -0.52 0.78
CA ALA A 514 -13.56 -1.31 1.74
C ALA A 514 -12.17 -1.68 1.18
N ASP A 515 -12.11 -2.13 -0.07
CA ASP A 515 -10.86 -2.45 -0.76
C ASP A 515 -9.92 -1.22 -0.87
N ILE A 516 -10.48 -0.05 -1.22
CA ILE A 516 -9.71 1.20 -1.33
C ILE A 516 -9.18 1.67 0.01
N LEU A 517 -9.99 1.57 1.06
CA LEU A 517 -9.61 2.00 2.41
C LEU A 517 -8.62 1.06 3.09
N GLY A 518 -8.46 -0.18 2.59
CA GLY A 518 -7.45 -1.12 3.05
C GLY A 518 -7.51 -1.35 4.57
N ASP A 519 -6.44 -1.08 5.29
CA ASP A 519 -6.37 -1.30 6.74
C ASP A 519 -7.35 -0.44 7.57
N TYR A 520 -7.90 0.62 6.99
CA TYR A 520 -8.92 1.44 7.64
C TYR A 520 -10.33 0.86 7.52
N ALA A 521 -10.53 -0.18 6.70
CA ALA A 521 -11.78 -0.90 6.57
C ALA A 521 -11.75 -2.23 7.31
N THR A 522 -12.91 -2.66 7.82
CA THR A 522 -13.09 -4.00 8.39
C THR A 522 -14.51 -4.49 8.15
N ASN A 523 -14.68 -5.80 8.08
CA ASN A 523 -15.99 -6.44 8.03
C ASN A 523 -16.39 -6.89 9.42
N ALA A 524 -17.62 -6.61 9.81
CA ALA A 524 -18.21 -7.11 11.06
C ALA A 524 -19.39 -8.03 10.74
N PRO A 525 -19.56 -9.13 11.48
CA PRO A 525 -20.77 -9.92 11.38
C PRO A 525 -21.99 -9.06 11.74
N MET A 526 -23.06 -9.15 10.96
CA MET A 526 -24.29 -8.38 11.20
C MET A 526 -24.86 -8.59 12.62
N ASP A 527 -24.71 -9.80 13.14
CA ASP A 527 -25.07 -10.16 14.51
C ASP A 527 -24.41 -9.29 15.59
N THR A 528 -23.30 -8.62 15.27
CA THR A 528 -22.66 -7.67 16.19
C THR A 528 -23.58 -6.52 16.54
N PHE A 529 -24.49 -6.16 15.62
CA PHE A 529 -25.40 -5.01 15.73
C PHE A 529 -26.85 -5.44 16.03
N MET A 530 -27.13 -6.76 16.02
CA MET A 530 -28.44 -7.30 16.21
C MET A 530 -28.72 -7.72 17.67
N GLU A 531 -29.98 -7.73 18.04
CA GLU A 531 -30.43 -8.28 19.32
C GLU A 531 -30.17 -9.79 19.34
N THR A 532 -29.46 -10.27 20.36
CA THR A 532 -29.15 -11.69 20.55
C THR A 532 -29.67 -12.17 21.90
N ARG A 533 -30.11 -13.45 21.98
CA ARG A 533 -30.62 -14.06 23.23
C ARG A 533 -29.50 -14.37 24.22
N THR A 534 -28.28 -14.43 23.79
CA THR A 534 -27.08 -14.73 24.61
C THR A 534 -26.07 -13.61 24.50
N ASP A 535 -25.44 -13.26 25.60
CA ASP A 535 -24.32 -12.32 25.60
C ASP A 535 -23.16 -12.89 24.77
N ARG A 536 -22.79 -12.17 23.71
CA ARG A 536 -21.64 -12.53 22.87
C ARG A 536 -20.34 -12.09 23.50
N HIS A 537 -19.28 -12.80 23.15
CA HIS A 537 -17.95 -12.48 23.60
C HIS A 537 -17.52 -11.10 23.07
N PRO A 538 -16.94 -10.20 23.89
CA PRO A 538 -16.56 -8.84 23.49
C PRO A 538 -15.42 -8.77 22.46
N THR A 539 -14.95 -9.91 21.95
CA THR A 539 -13.93 -10.02 20.89
C THR A 539 -14.37 -9.38 19.57
N ASP A 540 -15.69 -9.46 19.24
CA ASP A 540 -16.24 -8.86 18.02
C ASP A 540 -16.03 -7.33 18.00
N MET A 541 -16.02 -6.71 19.17
CA MET A 541 -15.76 -5.28 19.34
C MET A 541 -14.27 -4.93 19.25
N ALA A 542 -13.41 -5.84 19.70
CA ALA A 542 -11.96 -5.62 19.69
C ALA A 542 -11.41 -5.45 18.27
N GLY A 543 -11.99 -6.17 17.29
CA GLY A 543 -11.62 -6.06 15.87
C GLY A 543 -11.98 -4.72 15.21
N LEU A 544 -12.84 -3.90 15.85
CA LEU A 544 -13.26 -2.60 15.31
C LEU A 544 -12.30 -1.47 15.66
N ARG A 545 -11.32 -1.71 16.56
CA ARG A 545 -10.36 -0.69 16.99
C ARG A 545 -9.57 -0.15 15.81
N GLY A 546 -9.57 1.18 15.66
CA GLY A 546 -8.81 1.91 14.64
C GLY A 546 -9.36 1.76 13.21
N ALA A 547 -10.47 1.04 13.00
CA ALA A 547 -11.20 1.08 11.74
C ALA A 547 -11.89 2.46 11.58
N ARG A 548 -12.08 2.89 10.33
CA ARG A 548 -12.88 4.07 9.94
C ARG A 548 -14.14 3.70 9.18
N PHE A 549 -14.09 2.57 8.50
CA PHE A 549 -15.18 2.02 7.71
C PHE A 549 -15.45 0.59 8.18
N VAL A 550 -16.64 0.35 8.73
CA VAL A 550 -17.07 -0.98 9.16
C VAL A 550 -18.21 -1.42 8.27
N ALA A 551 -17.95 -2.41 7.44
CA ALA A 551 -18.96 -3.02 6.57
C ALA A 551 -19.66 -4.18 7.27
N ALA A 552 -20.99 -4.27 7.13
CA ALA A 552 -21.74 -5.44 7.49
C ALA A 552 -22.75 -5.76 6.38
N ILE A 553 -22.84 -7.03 6.02
CA ILE A 553 -23.78 -7.49 5.00
C ILE A 553 -24.80 -8.36 5.71
N GLU A 554 -26.05 -7.97 5.60
CA GLU A 554 -27.18 -8.64 6.23
C GLU A 554 -27.90 -9.53 5.23
N THR A 555 -28.38 -10.68 5.67
CA THR A 555 -29.01 -11.67 4.81
C THR A 555 -30.32 -12.24 5.37
N GLU A 556 -30.61 -12.04 6.66
CA GLU A 556 -31.75 -12.72 7.29
C GLU A 556 -32.92 -11.77 7.60
N GLN A 557 -34.13 -12.22 7.25
CA GLN A 557 -35.39 -11.54 7.59
C GLN A 557 -35.76 -11.73 9.07
N GLY A 558 -36.42 -10.74 9.67
CA GLY A 558 -36.98 -10.84 11.03
C GLY A 558 -35.98 -10.56 12.16
N ARG A 559 -34.78 -10.09 11.85
CA ARG A 559 -33.81 -9.65 12.88
C ARG A 559 -34.18 -8.27 13.42
N ARG A 560 -33.67 -7.95 14.62
CA ARG A 560 -33.92 -6.67 15.30
C ARG A 560 -32.62 -5.98 15.66
N TRP A 561 -32.59 -4.64 15.59
CA TRP A 561 -31.45 -3.85 16.03
C TRP A 561 -31.21 -3.98 17.54
N ALA A 562 -29.96 -4.14 17.95
CA ALA A 562 -29.53 -3.92 19.34
C ALA A 562 -29.36 -2.42 19.58
N GLU A 563 -30.46 -1.69 19.75
CA GLU A 563 -30.53 -0.23 19.74
C GLU A 563 -29.51 0.44 20.68
N SER A 564 -29.38 -0.04 21.93
CA SER A 564 -28.40 0.48 22.89
C SER A 564 -26.97 0.32 22.39
N LYS A 565 -26.67 -0.82 21.73
CA LYS A 565 -25.36 -1.08 21.18
C LYS A 565 -25.05 -0.18 19.98
N VAL A 566 -26.02 -0.02 19.07
CA VAL A 566 -25.89 0.91 17.93
C VAL A 566 -25.65 2.34 18.42
N LYS A 567 -26.38 2.78 19.43
CA LYS A 567 -26.21 4.12 20.03
C LYS A 567 -24.81 4.30 20.60
N ASN A 568 -24.28 3.32 21.33
CA ASN A 568 -22.92 3.37 21.89
C ASN A 568 -21.85 3.38 20.78
N LEU A 569 -22.00 2.53 19.77
CA LEU A 569 -21.03 2.42 18.67
C LEU A 569 -20.96 3.68 17.80
N THR A 570 -22.06 4.40 17.67
CA THR A 570 -22.15 5.63 16.88
C THR A 570 -22.03 6.91 17.73
N GLY A 571 -22.10 6.79 19.05
CA GLY A 571 -22.18 7.92 19.98
C GLY A 571 -20.84 8.62 20.25
N GLY A 572 -19.71 7.96 19.97
CA GLY A 572 -18.40 8.48 20.31
C GLY A 572 -17.95 8.17 21.73
N ASP A 573 -18.75 7.43 22.51
CA ASP A 573 -18.40 6.98 23.86
C ASP A 573 -17.34 5.87 23.81
N LYS A 574 -16.56 5.72 24.89
CA LYS A 574 -15.59 4.62 25.00
C LYS A 574 -16.25 3.26 24.94
N ILE A 575 -15.68 2.37 24.17
CA ILE A 575 -16.11 0.98 24.03
C ILE A 575 -15.14 0.08 24.78
N ALA A 576 -15.66 -0.71 25.72
CA ALA A 576 -14.90 -1.76 26.39
C ALA A 576 -14.90 -3.04 25.53
N ALA A 577 -13.71 -3.56 25.24
CA ALA A 577 -13.51 -4.75 24.43
C ALA A 577 -12.34 -5.59 24.98
N ARG A 578 -12.26 -6.85 24.55
CA ARG A 578 -11.08 -7.68 24.83
C ARG A 578 -10.86 -8.69 23.71
N PHE A 579 -9.62 -9.01 23.41
CA PHE A 579 -9.29 -10.19 22.62
C PHE A 579 -9.41 -11.45 23.49
N MET A 580 -9.55 -12.60 22.84
CA MET A 580 -9.66 -13.86 23.56
C MET A 580 -8.42 -14.09 24.44
N ARG A 581 -8.63 -14.43 25.73
CA ARG A 581 -7.58 -14.64 26.74
C ARG A 581 -6.72 -13.41 27.06
N GLN A 582 -7.20 -12.21 26.79
CA GLN A 582 -6.56 -10.96 27.16
C GLN A 582 -7.44 -10.14 28.09
N ASP A 583 -6.84 -9.16 28.77
CA ASP A 583 -7.54 -8.20 29.62
C ASP A 583 -8.43 -7.27 28.79
N PHE A 584 -9.42 -6.65 29.47
CA PHE A 584 -10.24 -5.62 28.85
C PHE A 584 -9.42 -4.37 28.56
N PHE A 585 -9.69 -3.77 27.42
CA PHE A 585 -9.21 -2.44 27.06
C PHE A 585 -10.37 -1.56 26.59
N GLU A 586 -10.20 -0.26 26.67
CA GLU A 586 -11.16 0.72 26.17
C GLU A 586 -10.58 1.47 24.98
N PHE A 587 -11.44 1.83 24.03
CA PHE A 587 -11.05 2.67 22.89
C PHE A 587 -12.21 3.57 22.46
N PHE A 588 -11.90 4.71 21.88
CA PHE A 588 -12.89 5.55 21.23
C PHE A 588 -13.20 5.04 19.82
N PRO A 589 -14.48 4.89 19.41
CA PRO A 589 -14.83 4.52 18.06
C PRO A 589 -14.41 5.63 17.08
N GLN A 590 -13.78 5.24 15.99
CA GLN A 590 -13.42 6.13 14.88
C GLN A 590 -14.17 5.76 13.60
N PHE A 591 -14.95 4.72 13.63
CA PHE A 591 -15.60 4.11 12.48
C PHE A 591 -17.00 4.62 12.22
N LYS A 592 -17.44 4.48 10.99
CA LYS A 592 -18.81 4.58 10.53
C LYS A 592 -19.31 3.21 10.10
N LEU A 593 -20.56 2.92 10.47
CA LEU A 593 -21.20 1.64 10.16
C LEU A 593 -21.90 1.73 8.80
N PHE A 594 -21.52 0.86 7.88
CA PHE A 594 -22.13 0.68 6.57
C PHE A 594 -22.77 -0.70 6.50
N VAL A 595 -24.08 -0.74 6.49
CA VAL A 595 -24.84 -1.98 6.44
C VAL A 595 -25.51 -2.09 5.08
N ALA A 596 -25.29 -3.19 4.38
CA ALA A 596 -25.96 -3.51 3.13
C ALA A 596 -26.93 -4.68 3.34
N GLY A 597 -28.23 -4.44 3.14
CA GLY A 597 -29.24 -5.45 3.36
C GLY A 597 -30.40 -5.37 2.35
N ASN A 598 -31.10 -6.49 2.18
CA ASN A 598 -32.35 -6.54 1.41
C ASN A 598 -33.57 -6.32 2.31
N HIS A 599 -33.46 -6.67 3.58
CA HIS A 599 -34.50 -6.53 4.58
C HIS A 599 -34.06 -5.54 5.65
N LYS A 600 -34.94 -4.64 6.02
CA LYS A 600 -34.72 -3.68 7.09
C LYS A 600 -34.93 -4.39 8.43
N PRO A 601 -33.98 -4.42 9.37
CA PRO A 601 -34.17 -5.03 10.69
C PRO A 601 -35.21 -4.29 11.50
N ALA A 602 -36.04 -4.97 12.26
CA ALA A 602 -37.08 -4.35 13.07
C ALA A 602 -36.53 -3.51 14.24
N ILE A 603 -37.25 -2.49 14.68
CA ILE A 603 -36.96 -1.62 15.82
C ILE A 603 -37.98 -1.89 16.94
N ARG A 604 -37.47 -2.03 18.17
CA ARG A 604 -38.36 -2.24 19.34
C ARG A 604 -38.80 -0.93 19.99
N ASN A 605 -37.93 0.04 20.07
CA ASN A 605 -38.18 1.33 20.67
C ASN A 605 -37.87 2.44 19.67
N ILE A 606 -38.91 3.10 19.22
CA ILE A 606 -38.79 4.26 18.36
C ILE A 606 -38.49 5.46 19.24
N ASP A 607 -37.24 5.93 19.16
CA ASP A 607 -36.83 7.17 19.79
C ASP A 607 -36.05 8.06 18.81
N GLU A 608 -36.06 9.36 19.05
CA GLU A 608 -35.35 10.36 18.24
C GLU A 608 -33.86 10.11 18.17
N ALA A 609 -33.27 9.44 19.17
CA ALA A 609 -31.86 9.12 19.17
C ALA A 609 -31.49 8.05 18.12
N MET A 610 -32.37 7.04 17.86
CA MET A 610 -32.19 6.10 16.77
C MET A 610 -32.54 6.75 15.43
N LYS A 611 -33.63 7.54 15.35
CA LYS A 611 -34.09 8.19 14.12
C LYS A 611 -33.00 9.10 13.52
N ARG A 612 -32.38 9.93 14.34
CA ARG A 612 -31.30 10.85 13.87
C ARG A 612 -30.01 10.12 13.46
N ARG A 613 -29.80 8.87 13.93
CA ARG A 613 -28.59 8.08 13.63
C ARG A 613 -28.72 7.27 12.36
N LEU A 614 -29.90 6.77 12.09
CA LEU A 614 -30.13 5.87 10.96
C LEU A 614 -30.34 6.66 9.69
N HIS A 615 -29.51 6.40 8.68
CA HIS A 615 -29.64 6.92 7.33
C HIS A 615 -30.02 5.76 6.42
N LEU A 616 -31.29 5.66 6.06
CA LEU A 616 -31.78 4.66 5.12
C LEU A 616 -31.55 5.13 3.69
N ILE A 617 -30.61 4.50 3.01
CA ILE A 617 -30.17 4.89 1.68
C ILE A 617 -30.80 3.95 0.65
N PRO A 618 -31.73 4.45 -0.19
CA PRO A 618 -32.42 3.61 -1.17
C PRO A 618 -31.51 3.30 -2.37
N PHE A 619 -31.20 2.02 -2.57
CA PHE A 619 -30.63 1.46 -3.78
C PHE A 619 -31.74 0.69 -4.51
N THR A 620 -32.72 1.40 -5.05
CA THR A 620 -33.95 0.80 -5.59
C THR A 620 -33.86 0.48 -7.08
N ILE A 621 -32.84 0.97 -7.77
CA ILE A 621 -32.65 0.77 -9.20
C ILE A 621 -31.99 -0.58 -9.44
N THR A 622 -32.75 -1.52 -9.99
CA THR A 622 -32.24 -2.85 -10.35
C THR A 622 -31.56 -2.80 -11.71
N VAL A 623 -30.29 -3.22 -11.78
CA VAL A 623 -29.56 -3.33 -13.05
C VAL A 623 -30.09 -4.54 -13.81
N PRO A 624 -30.60 -4.34 -15.05
CA PRO A 624 -31.09 -5.43 -15.89
C PRO A 624 -29.98 -6.46 -16.17
N PRO A 625 -30.33 -7.76 -16.29
CA PRO A 625 -29.34 -8.83 -16.47
C PRO A 625 -28.34 -8.60 -17.61
N GLU A 626 -28.82 -8.03 -18.73
CA GLU A 626 -28.02 -7.73 -19.92
C GLU A 626 -27.00 -6.59 -19.73
N LYS A 627 -27.23 -5.72 -18.74
CA LYS A 627 -26.33 -4.62 -18.38
C LYS A 627 -25.37 -4.93 -17.23
N ARG A 628 -25.47 -6.14 -16.64
CA ARG A 628 -24.64 -6.52 -15.50
C ARG A 628 -23.23 -6.85 -15.97
N ASP A 629 -22.29 -6.03 -15.57
CA ASP A 629 -20.86 -6.27 -15.83
C ASP A 629 -20.25 -7.12 -14.70
N LYS A 630 -19.85 -8.36 -15.00
CA LYS A 630 -19.21 -9.28 -14.06
C LYS A 630 -17.83 -8.80 -13.60
N HIS A 631 -17.21 -7.91 -14.36
CA HIS A 631 -15.88 -7.35 -14.09
C HIS A 631 -15.94 -5.92 -13.54
N LEU A 632 -17.14 -5.41 -13.20
CA LEU A 632 -17.30 -4.03 -12.73
C LEU A 632 -16.40 -3.70 -11.54
N GLN A 633 -16.32 -4.58 -10.53
CA GLN A 633 -15.48 -4.35 -9.35
C GLN A 633 -14.01 -4.21 -9.73
N GLN A 634 -13.49 -5.04 -10.65
CA GLN A 634 -12.11 -4.95 -11.13
C GLN A 634 -11.86 -3.62 -11.88
N LYS A 635 -12.81 -3.18 -12.70
CA LYS A 635 -12.73 -1.90 -13.41
C LYS A 635 -12.74 -0.72 -12.44
N LEU A 636 -13.58 -0.76 -11.41
CA LEU A 636 -13.61 0.26 -10.36
C LEU A 636 -12.31 0.29 -9.56
N LEU A 637 -11.74 -0.87 -9.22
CA LEU A 637 -10.45 -0.93 -8.52
C LEU A 637 -9.28 -0.44 -9.40
N ALA A 638 -9.38 -0.47 -10.71
CA ALA A 638 -8.41 0.18 -11.59
C ALA A 638 -8.45 1.72 -11.47
N GLU A 639 -9.59 2.30 -11.09
CA GLU A 639 -9.77 3.73 -10.81
C GLU A 639 -9.63 4.10 -9.32
N ARG A 640 -9.11 3.21 -8.48
CA ARG A 640 -9.07 3.37 -7.01
C ARG A 640 -8.49 4.70 -6.54
N ASP A 641 -7.46 5.20 -7.21
CA ASP A 641 -6.81 6.48 -6.90
C ASP A 641 -7.78 7.65 -7.13
N GLY A 642 -8.48 7.66 -8.26
CA GLY A 642 -9.52 8.65 -8.59
C GLY A 642 -10.73 8.57 -7.67
N ILE A 643 -11.14 7.35 -7.26
CA ILE A 643 -12.24 7.16 -6.31
C ILE A 643 -11.87 7.73 -4.94
N LEU A 644 -10.63 7.53 -4.50
CA LEU A 644 -10.15 8.12 -3.24
C LEU A 644 -10.06 9.66 -3.35
N ALA A 645 -9.66 10.20 -4.50
CA ALA A 645 -9.69 11.65 -4.75
C ALA A 645 -11.13 12.20 -4.70
N TRP A 646 -12.10 11.53 -5.34
CA TRP A 646 -13.51 11.85 -5.26
C TRP A 646 -14.06 11.81 -3.82
N ALA A 647 -13.62 10.82 -3.03
CA ALA A 647 -13.99 10.73 -1.63
C ALA A 647 -13.38 11.88 -0.79
N LEU A 648 -12.14 12.29 -1.09
CA LEU A 648 -11.48 13.42 -0.44
C LEU A 648 -12.19 14.74 -0.72
N GLU A 649 -12.64 14.96 -1.97
CA GLU A 649 -13.51 16.11 -2.31
C GLU A 649 -14.78 16.12 -1.45
N GLY A 650 -15.40 14.94 -1.27
CA GLY A 650 -16.57 14.76 -0.40
C GLY A 650 -16.26 15.07 1.08
N CYS A 651 -15.08 14.71 1.56
CA CYS A 651 -14.62 15.03 2.91
C CYS A 651 -14.52 16.55 3.12
N LEU A 652 -13.93 17.26 2.19
CA LEU A 652 -13.81 18.72 2.24
C LEU A 652 -15.17 19.40 2.08
N ALA A 653 -16.06 18.87 1.24
CA ALA A 653 -17.43 19.39 1.09
C ALA A 653 -18.24 19.21 2.38
N TRP A 654 -18.16 18.04 3.02
CA TRP A 654 -18.81 17.79 4.31
C TRP A 654 -18.31 18.76 5.41
N GLN A 655 -17.00 19.01 5.48
CA GLN A 655 -16.42 19.93 6.45
C GLN A 655 -16.90 21.37 6.23
N ARG A 656 -16.95 21.82 4.98
CA ARG A 656 -17.47 23.19 4.62
C ARG A 656 -18.93 23.36 4.99
N LEU A 657 -19.74 22.32 4.76
CA LEU A 657 -21.17 22.34 5.08
C LEU A 657 -21.44 22.17 6.58
N GLY A 658 -20.52 21.53 7.30
CA GLY A 658 -20.63 21.27 8.73
C GLY A 658 -21.56 20.12 9.12
N ARG A 659 -22.21 19.47 8.15
CA ARG A 659 -23.18 18.36 8.30
C ARG A 659 -23.23 17.49 7.04
N LEU A 660 -23.79 16.28 7.15
CA LEU A 660 -23.99 15.39 5.98
C LEU A 660 -25.07 15.89 5.02
N ASP A 661 -26.08 16.62 5.53
CA ASP A 661 -27.18 17.17 4.75
C ASP A 661 -27.94 16.12 3.94
N ARG A 662 -28.85 15.42 4.61
CA ARG A 662 -29.61 14.28 4.04
C ARG A 662 -30.52 14.76 2.90
N PRO A 663 -30.47 14.11 1.72
CA PRO A 663 -31.46 14.39 0.66
C PRO A 663 -32.85 13.93 1.07
N GLN A 664 -33.86 14.48 0.42
CA GLN A 664 -35.27 14.17 0.74
C GLN A 664 -35.55 12.67 0.66
N GLN A 665 -35.02 11.96 -0.32
CA GLN A 665 -35.20 10.52 -0.48
C GLN A 665 -34.68 9.71 0.73
N VAL A 666 -33.57 10.11 1.36
CA VAL A 666 -33.03 9.45 2.56
C VAL A 666 -33.88 9.78 3.78
N THR A 667 -34.38 11.02 3.84
CA THR A 667 -35.27 11.47 4.93
C THR A 667 -36.60 10.73 4.86
N ASP A 668 -37.25 10.72 3.70
CA ASP A 668 -38.53 10.03 3.50
C ASP A 668 -38.41 8.53 3.78
N ALA A 669 -37.40 7.85 3.22
CA ALA A 669 -37.16 6.43 3.45
C ALA A 669 -36.92 6.10 4.92
N THR A 670 -36.29 7.01 5.66
CA THR A 670 -36.06 6.86 7.09
C THR A 670 -37.36 7.06 7.86
N ASP A 671 -38.14 8.08 7.55
CA ASP A 671 -39.42 8.40 8.19
C ASP A 671 -40.43 7.30 7.95
N GLU A 672 -40.63 6.84 6.70
CA GLU A 672 -41.48 5.70 6.34
C GLU A 672 -41.10 4.44 7.10
N TYR A 673 -39.82 4.16 7.28
CA TYR A 673 -39.37 3.01 8.03
C TYR A 673 -39.77 3.10 9.52
N PHE A 674 -39.56 4.27 10.14
CA PHE A 674 -39.93 4.46 11.54
C PHE A 674 -41.46 4.46 11.74
N GLU A 675 -42.22 5.00 10.79
CA GLU A 675 -43.66 4.93 10.80
C GLU A 675 -44.19 3.47 10.67
N ALA A 676 -43.58 2.71 9.74
CA ALA A 676 -43.93 1.30 9.56
C ALA A 676 -43.66 0.43 10.80
N GLU A 677 -42.60 0.74 11.55
CA GLU A 677 -42.21 0.05 12.79
C GLU A 677 -42.97 0.55 14.03
N ASP A 678 -43.74 1.65 13.91
CA ASP A 678 -44.51 2.23 15.02
C ASP A 678 -45.85 1.51 15.29
N ALA A 679 -45.74 0.33 15.85
CA ALA A 679 -46.92 -0.46 16.22
C ALA A 679 -47.86 0.29 17.16
N LEU A 680 -47.31 1.09 18.12
CA LEU A 680 -48.16 1.86 19.04
C LEU A 680 -48.89 3.02 18.32
N GLY A 681 -48.20 3.72 17.38
CA GLY A 681 -48.82 4.75 16.55
C GLY A 681 -49.97 4.17 15.72
N ARG A 682 -49.71 3.05 15.05
CA ARG A 682 -50.77 2.34 14.27
C ARG A 682 -51.96 1.96 15.13
N TRP A 683 -51.75 1.40 16.33
CA TRP A 683 -52.81 1.10 17.26
C TRP A 683 -53.58 2.35 17.70
N LEU A 684 -52.87 3.46 18.00
CA LEU A 684 -53.47 4.73 18.33
C LEU A 684 -54.39 5.23 17.22
N ASP A 685 -53.92 5.17 15.97
CA ASP A 685 -54.67 5.63 14.79
C ASP A 685 -55.87 4.74 14.49
N GLU A 686 -55.74 3.42 14.64
CA GLU A 686 -56.80 2.47 14.35
C GLU A 686 -57.86 2.37 15.45
N LYS A 687 -57.40 2.30 16.72
CA LYS A 687 -58.25 1.95 17.87
C LYS A 687 -58.60 3.11 18.81
N CYS A 688 -57.84 4.21 18.71
CA CYS A 688 -58.00 5.30 19.66
C CYS A 688 -58.48 6.61 19.03
N VAL A 689 -59.06 7.47 19.86
CA VAL A 689 -59.32 8.89 19.55
C VAL A 689 -58.50 9.75 20.52
N ALA A 690 -57.79 10.73 19.98
CA ALA A 690 -57.02 11.71 20.74
C ALA A 690 -57.89 12.96 20.94
N VAL A 691 -58.62 13.06 22.04
CA VAL A 691 -59.49 14.18 22.39
C VAL A 691 -59.21 14.61 23.82
N GLU A 692 -59.00 15.88 24.06
CA GLU A 692 -58.61 16.42 25.37
C GLU A 692 -59.54 16.02 26.52
N SER A 693 -60.85 15.87 26.23
CA SER A 693 -61.85 15.45 27.19
C SER A 693 -61.84 13.95 27.48
N ALA A 694 -61.22 13.13 26.61
CA ALA A 694 -61.23 11.68 26.75
C ALA A 694 -60.43 11.23 27.98
N ARG A 695 -60.92 10.20 28.65
CA ARG A 695 -60.25 9.54 29.79
C ARG A 695 -60.50 8.04 29.71
N SER A 696 -59.41 7.27 29.75
CA SER A 696 -59.50 5.81 29.75
C SER A 696 -58.62 5.21 30.83
N LEU A 697 -59.06 4.07 31.37
CA LEU A 697 -58.27 3.35 32.36
C LEU A 697 -57.03 2.70 31.67
N THR A 698 -55.92 2.69 32.37
CA THR A 698 -54.70 2.04 31.86
C THR A 698 -54.91 0.56 31.52
N ALA A 699 -55.73 -0.14 32.29
CA ALA A 699 -56.02 -1.56 32.06
C ALA A 699 -56.83 -1.77 30.77
N GLU A 700 -57.82 -0.92 30.50
CA GLU A 700 -58.65 -0.98 29.29
C GLU A 700 -57.80 -0.74 28.05
N LEU A 701 -57.02 0.33 28.05
CA LEU A 701 -56.10 0.65 26.95
C LEU A 701 -55.09 -0.47 26.71
N PHE A 702 -54.53 -1.04 27.80
CA PHE A 702 -53.55 -2.11 27.68
C PHE A 702 -54.12 -3.42 27.18
N ASN A 703 -55.37 -3.76 27.58
CA ASN A 703 -56.06 -4.96 27.10
C ASN A 703 -56.39 -4.86 25.61
N ASP A 704 -56.86 -3.70 25.13
CA ASP A 704 -57.11 -3.47 23.70
C ASP A 704 -55.79 -3.49 22.91
N TRP A 705 -54.78 -2.80 23.41
CA TRP A 705 -53.44 -2.88 22.83
C TRP A 705 -52.93 -4.32 22.74
N LYS A 706 -53.08 -5.11 23.80
CA LYS A 706 -52.65 -6.50 23.82
C LYS A 706 -53.35 -7.32 22.75
N SER A 707 -54.67 -7.21 22.65
CA SER A 707 -55.46 -7.94 21.65
C SER A 707 -55.11 -7.53 20.22
N TRP A 708 -54.92 -6.24 19.99
CA TRP A 708 -54.49 -5.71 18.68
C TRP A 708 -53.08 -6.16 18.31
N ALA A 709 -52.13 -6.06 19.24
CA ALA A 709 -50.74 -6.44 19.02
C ALA A 709 -50.60 -7.96 18.79
N GLU A 710 -51.34 -8.80 19.52
CA GLU A 710 -51.42 -10.26 19.27
C GLU A 710 -51.91 -10.55 17.85
N ALA A 711 -52.98 -9.89 17.43
CA ALA A 711 -53.54 -10.05 16.07
C ALA A 711 -52.62 -9.56 14.97
N ALA A 712 -51.86 -8.50 15.24
CA ALA A 712 -50.90 -7.90 14.29
C ALA A 712 -49.53 -8.60 14.35
N GLY A 713 -49.27 -9.55 15.23
CA GLY A 713 -47.94 -10.18 15.39
C GLY A 713 -46.90 -9.28 16.04
N GLU A 714 -47.32 -8.25 16.76
CA GLU A 714 -46.46 -7.24 17.36
C GLU A 714 -46.08 -7.59 18.81
N PHE A 715 -45.00 -6.94 19.30
CA PHE A 715 -44.50 -7.15 20.64
C PHE A 715 -45.38 -6.42 21.68
N ILE A 716 -46.10 -7.16 22.53
CA ILE A 716 -47.02 -6.62 23.52
C ILE A 716 -46.32 -5.79 24.60
N GLY A 717 -45.23 -6.33 25.16
CA GLY A 717 -44.53 -5.73 26.30
C GLY A 717 -45.30 -5.86 27.63
N SER A 718 -44.79 -5.15 28.67
CA SER A 718 -45.49 -5.06 29.96
C SER A 718 -46.39 -3.83 30.01
N GLN A 719 -47.44 -3.88 30.85
CA GLN A 719 -48.33 -2.71 31.06
C GLN A 719 -47.58 -1.46 31.55
N ARG A 720 -46.47 -1.64 32.30
CA ARG A 720 -45.59 -0.52 32.70
C ARG A 720 -44.93 0.13 31.48
N ARG A 721 -44.34 -0.67 30.58
CA ARG A 721 -43.72 -0.19 29.36
C ARG A 721 -44.73 0.52 28.46
N PHE A 722 -45.93 -0.08 28.27
CA PHE A 722 -47.01 0.54 27.51
C PHE A 722 -47.38 1.93 28.07
N SER A 723 -47.51 2.03 29.40
CA SER A 723 -47.78 3.31 30.09
C SER A 723 -46.67 4.32 29.86
N ASP A 724 -45.40 3.90 29.90
CA ASP A 724 -44.24 4.80 29.66
C ASP A 724 -44.21 5.27 28.21
N LEU A 725 -44.58 4.43 27.25
CA LEU A 725 -44.69 4.82 25.84
C LEU A 725 -45.81 5.84 25.59
N LEU A 726 -46.98 5.70 26.24
CA LEU A 726 -48.06 6.69 26.16
C LEU A 726 -47.64 8.05 26.72
N ILE A 727 -46.87 8.05 27.84
CA ILE A 727 -46.32 9.31 28.40
C ILE A 727 -45.37 9.96 27.40
N THR A 728 -44.47 9.19 26.78
CA THR A 728 -43.55 9.69 25.77
C THR A 728 -44.27 10.32 24.56
N ARG A 729 -45.50 9.86 24.28
CA ARG A 729 -46.39 10.40 23.25
C ARG A 729 -47.21 11.61 23.71
N GLY A 730 -46.99 12.09 24.94
CA GLY A 730 -47.62 13.31 25.46
C GLY A 730 -48.94 13.06 26.18
N PHE A 731 -49.37 11.80 26.37
CA PHE A 731 -50.58 11.52 27.15
C PHE A 731 -50.29 11.65 28.63
N GLU A 732 -51.16 12.34 29.38
CA GLU A 732 -50.97 12.61 30.77
C GLU A 732 -51.63 11.54 31.67
N LYS A 733 -50.90 11.15 32.74
CA LYS A 733 -51.45 10.25 33.74
C LYS A 733 -52.62 10.90 34.47
N TRP A 734 -53.66 10.10 34.72
CA TRP A 734 -54.85 10.49 35.42
C TRP A 734 -55.27 9.40 36.43
N ARG A 735 -56.03 9.78 37.43
CA ARG A 735 -56.65 8.86 38.36
C ARG A 735 -58.14 9.21 38.51
N ASN A 736 -58.99 8.20 38.52
CA ASN A 736 -60.41 8.43 38.80
C ASN A 736 -60.66 8.67 40.31
N GLY A 737 -61.89 9.01 40.67
CA GLY A 737 -62.28 9.24 42.08
C GLY A 737 -62.11 8.05 43.03
N SER A 738 -61.99 6.83 42.51
CA SER A 738 -61.68 5.58 43.23
C SER A 738 -60.23 5.22 43.29
N GLY A 739 -59.30 6.12 42.79
CA GLY A 739 -57.85 5.94 42.81
C GLY A 739 -57.30 5.06 41.69
N VAL A 740 -58.11 4.59 40.73
CA VAL A 740 -57.69 3.75 39.63
C VAL A 740 -56.93 4.59 38.60
N ARG A 741 -55.80 4.06 38.10
CA ARG A 741 -54.88 4.75 37.16
C ARG A 741 -55.42 4.72 35.75
N GLY A 742 -55.29 5.81 35.02
CA GLY A 742 -55.64 5.98 33.63
C GLY A 742 -54.80 7.06 32.93
N PHE A 743 -55.23 7.38 31.72
CA PHE A 743 -54.68 8.45 30.90
C PHE A 743 -55.80 9.41 30.49
N LYS A 744 -55.49 10.71 30.40
CA LYS A 744 -56.34 11.72 29.76
C LYS A 744 -55.79 12.08 28.38
N GLY A 745 -56.68 12.59 27.54
CA GLY A 745 -56.35 12.93 26.14
C GLY A 745 -56.48 11.74 25.18
N ILE A 746 -56.84 10.53 25.68
CA ILE A 746 -56.98 9.32 24.87
C ILE A 746 -58.21 8.54 25.25
N GLY A 747 -58.94 8.02 24.26
CA GLY A 747 -60.08 7.13 24.39
C GLY A 747 -60.07 6.03 23.34
N LEU A 748 -60.67 4.86 23.63
CA LEU A 748 -60.86 3.83 22.60
C LEU A 748 -62.01 4.24 21.68
N LYS A 749 -61.88 3.99 20.38
CA LYS A 749 -62.98 4.13 19.41
C LYS A 749 -64.09 3.13 19.78
N SER A 750 -65.30 3.58 19.96
CA SER A 750 -66.44 2.68 20.08
C SER A 750 -66.60 1.85 18.78
N PRO A 751 -66.88 0.54 18.86
CA PRO A 751 -67.22 -0.21 17.68
C PRO A 751 -68.40 0.48 16.97
N PRO A 752 -68.44 0.50 15.62
CA PRO A 752 -69.58 1.08 14.88
C PRO A 752 -70.84 0.41 15.40
N SER A 753 -71.74 1.23 15.91
CA SER A 753 -73.08 0.71 16.40
C SER A 753 -73.73 -0.02 15.23
N ALA A 754 -73.97 -1.31 15.39
CA ALA A 754 -74.80 -2.06 14.44
C ALA A 754 -76.12 -1.31 14.26
N SER A 755 -76.34 -0.84 13.05
CA SER A 755 -77.58 -0.17 12.67
C SER A 755 -78.69 -1.14 12.92
N TYR A 756 -79.46 -0.86 13.96
CA TYR A 756 -80.76 -1.55 14.26
C TYR A 756 -81.73 -1.25 13.13
N THR A 757 -81.94 -2.21 12.24
CA THR A 757 -83.04 -2.19 11.32
C THR A 757 -84.26 -2.64 12.07
N PRO A 758 -85.27 -1.78 12.23
CA PRO A 758 -86.57 -2.26 12.83
C PRO A 758 -87.20 -3.27 11.88
N TYR A 759 -87.52 -4.45 12.41
CA TYR A 759 -88.43 -5.35 11.72
C TYR A 759 -89.78 -4.64 11.58
N ALA A 760 -90.14 -4.42 10.32
CA ALA A 760 -91.52 -4.07 9.97
C ALA A 760 -92.34 -5.36 10.08
N ASP A 761 -93.31 -5.40 11.07
CA ASP A 761 -94.40 -6.35 11.10
C ASP A 761 -95.26 -6.26 9.86
N ASN A 762 -95.39 -7.36 9.12
CA ASN A 762 -96.63 -7.75 8.45
C ASN A 762 -96.75 -9.31 8.44
#